data_7d6c9cc10b0f5c90d000677f0e78029b
#
_entry.id   7d6c9cc10b0f5c90d000677f0e78029b
#
_cell.length_a   1.000
_cell.length_b   1.000
_cell.length_c   1.000
_cell.angle_alpha   90.00
_cell.angle_beta   90.00
_cell.angle_gamma   90.00
#
_symmetry.space_group_name_H-M   'P 1'
#
loop_
_entity.id
_entity.type
_entity.pdbx_description
1 polymer ?
#
loop_
_entity_poly.entity_id
_entity_poly.type
_entity_poly.pdbx_seq_one_letter_code
_entity_poly.pdbx_strand_id
1 'polypeptide(L)'
;MANPRRRTARVGARGAKPGVAPTLAPGVRSTTPTWRQRLRYAFDNTMSRGTPALVGWLAIVTVLLVALFSAITLIAGFAPKDENGNRPGLVGQGFKTLLHALDPGTVAGDTGKWPFLLTMFGITIGGLFVVSALIGVIATGLDNKIQDLRKGRSFVIESDHTLILGWSETVYTILSELTIANESERDPVVVILSELDRVEMEDLIRAKVGDTGKTRVVCRSGSVIDLADLAVVNPQGARAIIVLSPADDDPDTQVIKTVLALTRGPARRAEPYHIVAEIDDPANLEAARLVGGDETVLIDKSETISRLIVQTSRQSGLSAAYTDLLDFDGAEIYFREDASLAGRTFRDALHAYEDCSVIGMRDSGGRVRLNPPADSAIEAGDSVIAIAEDDADLSAAIAASPNGNVDEAAIVTAPPHEPTPQRTLILGWNKRAAAVINELDDYVVPGSTVKVVAIWDEAKAVIERECAGVKNLSVEFQHGETTSRRLLESLEPQSYDHVIVLCYADILPVQRADARTLVTLLHLRDMVDRSGVPFTITSEMLDDRNRELAEVTKVDDVIVSDKLISLLVTQISENQHLTAVFDELFAAEGSELYMRPAGDYVRLGEATSFATVVESASRRGEVAIGYRKAGVAGGGVVVNPAKSERIELDEADRLVVLAED
;
A
#
# COMPACT_ATOMS: atom_id res chain seq x y z
N MET A 1 -20.78 19.47 60.61
CA MET A 1 -20.69 18.56 61.78
C MET A 1 -20.04 17.25 61.36
N ALA A 2 -18.97 16.89 62.11
CA ALA A 2 -18.36 15.56 62.24
C ALA A 2 -17.58 14.97 61.01
N ASN A 3 -16.30 15.14 61.11
CA ASN A 3 -15.22 14.40 60.49
C ASN A 3 -14.93 13.11 61.32
N PRO A 4 -14.66 11.96 60.74
CA PRO A 4 -13.84 10.96 61.40
C PRO A 4 -12.56 10.57 60.63
N ARG A 5 -11.49 11.01 61.21
CA ARG A 5 -10.20 10.36 61.57
C ARG A 5 -9.71 9.22 60.66
N ARG A 6 -8.58 9.50 59.99
CA ARG A 6 -7.57 8.57 59.50
C ARG A 6 -7.10 7.59 60.58
N ARG A 7 -7.15 6.29 60.31
CA ARG A 7 -6.37 5.26 61.02
C ARG A 7 -5.19 4.84 60.15
N THR A 8 -4.01 5.28 60.52
CA THR A 8 -2.72 4.72 60.02
C THR A 8 -2.46 3.39 60.70
N ALA A 9 -2.46 2.31 59.94
CA ALA A 9 -1.96 1.02 60.41
C ALA A 9 -0.45 0.98 60.15
N ARG A 10 0.32 1.07 61.25
CA ARG A 10 1.74 0.71 61.27
C ARG A 10 1.85 -0.81 61.13
N VAL A 11 2.34 -1.30 59.99
CA VAL A 11 2.86 -2.68 59.84
C VAL A 11 4.34 -2.66 60.24
N GLY A 12 4.63 -3.44 61.29
CA GLY A 12 5.97 -3.54 61.88
C GLY A 12 6.99 -4.14 60.95
N ALA A 13 8.12 -3.51 60.91
CA ALA A 13 9.32 -4.04 60.28
C ALA A 13 9.81 -5.31 61.02
N ARG A 14 9.59 -6.47 60.46
CA ARG A 14 10.35 -7.68 60.84
C ARG A 14 11.59 -7.77 59.95
N GLY A 15 12.76 -7.82 60.61
CA GLY A 15 14.09 -7.80 60.04
C GLY A 15 14.26 -8.81 58.91
N ALA A 16 14.63 -8.31 57.74
CA ALA A 16 15.17 -9.09 56.67
C ALA A 16 16.59 -9.53 57.04
N LYS A 17 16.80 -10.84 57.07
CA LYS A 17 18.15 -11.41 57.13
C LYS A 17 18.93 -10.96 55.92
N PRO A 18 20.26 -10.70 56.01
CA PRO A 18 21.07 -10.32 54.87
C PRO A 18 21.03 -11.46 53.86
N GLY A 19 20.54 -11.17 52.63
CA GLY A 19 20.51 -12.10 51.54
C GLY A 19 21.93 -12.57 51.20
N VAL A 20 22.07 -13.87 51.14
CA VAL A 20 23.24 -14.57 50.65
C VAL A 20 23.46 -14.09 49.19
N ALA A 21 24.62 -13.45 48.97
CA ALA A 21 25.07 -13.18 47.60
C ALA A 21 25.14 -14.50 46.81
N PRO A 22 24.73 -14.52 45.54
CA PRO A 22 24.87 -15.75 44.76
C PRO A 22 26.35 -16.14 44.72
N THR A 23 26.64 -17.28 45.29
CA THR A 23 27.97 -17.93 45.23
C THR A 23 28.26 -18.22 43.77
N LEU A 24 29.17 -17.43 43.18
CA LEU A 24 29.80 -17.76 41.91
C LEU A 24 30.41 -19.15 42.02
N ALA A 25 30.07 -20.01 41.08
CA ALA A 25 30.59 -21.35 40.97
C ALA A 25 32.15 -21.32 41.06
N PRO A 26 32.81 -22.19 41.88
CA PRO A 26 34.26 -22.20 42.02
C PRO A 26 34.86 -22.80 40.75
N GLY A 27 35.55 -21.98 39.94
CA GLY A 27 36.34 -22.56 38.83
C GLY A 27 36.75 -21.66 37.69
N VAL A 28 36.45 -20.37 37.67
CA VAL A 28 37.08 -19.49 36.68
C VAL A 28 38.41 -18.96 37.24
N ARG A 29 39.46 -19.75 37.09
CA ARG A 29 40.83 -19.23 37.23
C ARG A 29 41.00 -18.15 36.14
N SER A 30 41.35 -16.95 36.50
CA SER A 30 41.83 -15.91 35.59
C SER A 30 43.13 -16.40 34.95
N THR A 31 43.01 -17.17 33.88
CA THR A 31 44.16 -17.56 33.07
C THR A 31 44.62 -16.34 32.30
N THR A 32 45.78 -15.81 32.63
CA THR A 32 46.44 -14.81 31.78
C THR A 32 46.53 -15.40 30.39
N PRO A 33 45.98 -14.70 29.39
CA PRO A 33 45.89 -15.24 28.03
C PRO A 33 47.31 -15.55 27.53
N THR A 34 47.50 -16.77 27.03
CA THR A 34 48.76 -17.21 26.45
C THR A 34 49.14 -16.35 25.25
N TRP A 35 50.43 -16.28 24.91
CA TRP A 35 50.90 -15.53 23.74
C TRP A 35 50.19 -15.94 22.43
N ARG A 36 49.84 -17.24 22.27
CA ARG A 36 49.08 -17.78 21.14
C ARG A 36 47.65 -17.24 21.11
N GLN A 37 47.01 -17.15 22.26
CA GLN A 37 45.65 -16.56 22.35
C GLN A 37 45.66 -15.07 22.06
N ARG A 38 46.69 -14.33 22.50
CA ARG A 38 46.87 -12.91 22.19
C ARG A 38 47.10 -12.70 20.69
N LEU A 39 47.92 -13.55 20.07
CA LEU A 39 48.22 -13.49 18.65
C LEU A 39 46.96 -13.80 17.81
N ARG A 40 46.21 -14.83 18.20
CA ARG A 40 44.94 -15.17 17.56
C ARG A 40 43.93 -14.06 17.71
N TYR A 41 43.78 -13.50 18.92
CA TYR A 41 42.90 -12.35 19.16
C TYR A 41 43.29 -11.12 18.33
N ALA A 42 44.58 -10.78 18.26
CA ALA A 42 45.05 -9.67 17.45
C ALA A 42 44.82 -9.92 15.95
N PHE A 43 45.00 -11.16 15.50
CA PHE A 43 44.72 -11.58 14.14
C PHE A 43 43.23 -11.46 13.83
N ASP A 44 42.35 -12.06 14.65
CA ASP A 44 40.91 -12.03 14.51
C ASP A 44 40.37 -10.56 14.50
N ASN A 45 40.87 -9.74 15.44
CA ASN A 45 40.50 -8.33 15.56
C ASN A 45 41.01 -7.46 14.39
N THR A 46 42.13 -7.85 13.76
CA THR A 46 42.64 -7.15 12.58
C THR A 46 41.90 -7.61 11.33
N MET A 47 41.58 -8.89 11.20
CA MET A 47 40.80 -9.46 10.09
C MET A 47 39.39 -8.89 10.06
N SER A 48 38.76 -8.58 11.19
CA SER A 48 37.46 -7.95 11.28
C SER A 48 37.39 -6.51 10.74
N ARG A 49 38.55 -5.87 10.48
CA ARG A 49 38.62 -4.51 9.90
C ARG A 49 38.40 -4.46 8.37
N GLY A 50 38.12 -5.60 7.76
CA GLY A 50 37.74 -5.69 6.35
C GLY A 50 38.92 -5.76 5.36
N THR A 51 38.62 -5.49 4.08
CA THR A 51 39.55 -5.62 2.95
C THR A 51 40.95 -4.96 3.16
N PRO A 52 41.04 -3.71 3.70
CA PRO A 52 42.36 -3.08 3.89
C PRO A 52 43.28 -3.86 4.87
N ALA A 53 42.71 -4.48 5.89
CA ALA A 53 43.48 -5.28 6.85
C ALA A 53 43.99 -6.57 6.23
N LEU A 54 43.20 -7.23 5.39
CA LEU A 54 43.58 -8.42 4.63
C LEU A 54 44.72 -8.12 3.67
N VAL A 55 44.67 -7.01 2.94
CA VAL A 55 45.78 -6.54 2.07
C VAL A 55 47.03 -6.27 2.89
N GLY A 56 46.91 -5.61 4.04
CA GLY A 56 48.01 -5.38 4.96
C GLY A 56 48.69 -6.68 5.45
N TRP A 57 47.91 -7.69 5.82
CA TRP A 57 48.42 -9.00 6.21
C TRP A 57 49.11 -9.73 5.07
N LEU A 58 48.57 -9.68 3.84
CA LEU A 58 49.22 -10.24 2.66
C LEU A 58 50.58 -9.56 2.38
N ALA A 59 50.66 -8.22 2.55
CA ALA A 59 51.94 -7.50 2.43
C ALA A 59 52.95 -7.98 3.48
N ILE A 60 52.55 -8.16 4.74
CA ILE A 60 53.42 -8.71 5.80
C ILE A 60 53.90 -10.12 5.45
N VAL A 61 52.97 -10.99 5.00
CA VAL A 61 53.32 -12.36 4.57
C VAL A 61 54.32 -12.32 3.41
N THR A 62 54.14 -11.43 2.44
CA THR A 62 55.08 -11.26 1.31
C THR A 62 56.47 -10.84 1.79
N VAL A 63 56.55 -9.85 2.70
CA VAL A 63 57.81 -9.40 3.28
C VAL A 63 58.51 -10.51 4.03
N LEU A 64 57.78 -11.28 4.85
CA LEU A 64 58.33 -12.41 5.60
C LEU A 64 58.84 -13.53 4.65
N LEU A 65 58.09 -13.81 3.60
CA LEU A 65 58.42 -14.80 2.58
C LEU A 65 59.67 -14.38 1.83
N VAL A 66 59.76 -13.12 1.37
CA VAL A 66 60.98 -12.57 0.74
C VAL A 66 62.16 -12.60 1.67
N ALA A 67 62.01 -12.20 2.93
CA ALA A 67 63.09 -12.23 3.94
C ALA A 67 63.60 -13.64 4.19
N LEU A 68 62.67 -14.62 4.34
CA LEU A 68 63.03 -16.04 4.57
C LEU A 68 63.82 -16.60 3.40
N PHE A 69 63.34 -16.46 2.17
CA PHE A 69 64.00 -17.02 1.00
C PHE A 69 65.33 -16.28 0.68
N SER A 70 65.37 -14.95 0.90
CA SER A 70 66.63 -14.22 0.79
C SER A 70 67.67 -14.67 1.83
N ALA A 71 67.30 -14.91 3.09
CA ALA A 71 68.16 -15.42 4.13
C ALA A 71 68.66 -16.82 3.79
N ILE A 72 67.80 -17.73 3.33
CA ILE A 72 68.22 -19.08 2.91
C ILE A 72 69.26 -18.99 1.79
N THR A 73 69.01 -18.13 0.77
CA THR A 73 69.89 -17.98 -0.38
C THR A 73 71.27 -17.44 0.03
N LEU A 74 71.38 -16.46 0.97
CA LEU A 74 72.57 -15.82 1.43
C LEU A 74 73.37 -16.72 2.43
N ILE A 75 72.67 -17.27 3.44
CA ILE A 75 73.28 -18.09 4.48
C ILE A 75 73.85 -19.38 3.89
N ALA A 76 73.07 -20.03 3.03
CA ALA A 76 73.55 -21.27 2.36
C ALA A 76 74.53 -21.00 1.20
N GLY A 77 74.77 -19.72 0.86
CA GLY A 77 75.74 -19.35 -0.17
C GLY A 77 75.37 -19.78 -1.59
N PHE A 78 74.08 -19.95 -1.87
CA PHE A 78 73.59 -20.43 -3.16
C PHE A 78 73.52 -19.31 -4.22
N ALA A 79 73.50 -18.03 -3.83
CA ALA A 79 73.38 -16.91 -4.76
C ALA A 79 74.58 -16.91 -5.77
N PRO A 80 74.30 -16.77 -7.07
CA PRO A 80 75.33 -16.62 -8.08
C PRO A 80 76.13 -15.34 -7.83
N LYS A 81 77.41 -15.40 -8.15
CA LYS A 81 78.30 -14.23 -8.10
C LYS A 81 78.07 -13.34 -9.31
N ASP A 82 78.20 -12.03 -9.12
CA ASP A 82 78.10 -11.05 -10.23
C ASP A 82 79.28 -11.17 -11.17
N GLU A 83 79.31 -10.41 -12.27
CA GLU A 83 80.36 -10.37 -13.26
C GLU A 83 81.71 -9.96 -12.65
N ASN A 84 81.75 -9.30 -11.48
CA ASN A 84 82.85 -8.87 -10.77
C ASN A 84 83.30 -9.86 -9.67
N GLY A 85 82.64 -11.02 -9.58
CA GLY A 85 82.98 -12.07 -8.62
C GLY A 85 82.42 -11.85 -7.19
N ASN A 86 81.63 -10.76 -6.98
CA ASN A 86 81.09 -10.42 -5.68
C ASN A 86 79.76 -11.17 -5.44
N ARG A 87 79.43 -11.48 -4.17
CA ARG A 87 78.13 -12.00 -3.80
C ARG A 87 77.17 -10.84 -3.63
N PRO A 88 75.86 -10.99 -4.08
CA PRO A 88 74.92 -9.95 -3.87
C PRO A 88 74.72 -9.66 -2.38
N GLY A 89 74.59 -8.36 -2.05
CA GLY A 89 74.27 -7.94 -0.67
C GLY A 89 72.85 -8.26 -0.32
N LEU A 90 72.51 -8.14 0.99
CA LEU A 90 71.12 -8.42 1.48
C LEU A 90 70.04 -7.69 0.71
N VAL A 91 70.23 -6.41 0.39
CA VAL A 91 69.25 -5.57 -0.34
C VAL A 91 69.09 -6.05 -1.78
N GLY A 92 70.20 -6.33 -2.48
CA GLY A 92 70.12 -6.81 -3.88
C GLY A 92 69.46 -8.18 -4.02
N GLN A 93 69.82 -9.11 -3.07
CA GLN A 93 69.17 -10.42 -3.02
C GLN A 93 67.68 -10.32 -2.64
N GLY A 94 67.35 -9.45 -1.66
CA GLY A 94 65.95 -9.19 -1.27
C GLY A 94 65.11 -8.64 -2.44
N PHE A 95 65.69 -7.70 -3.21
CA PHE A 95 64.99 -7.15 -4.37
C PHE A 95 64.81 -8.22 -5.47
N LYS A 96 65.80 -9.03 -5.75
CA LYS A 96 65.69 -10.14 -6.70
C LYS A 96 64.64 -11.17 -6.26
N THR A 97 64.63 -11.53 -4.98
CA THR A 97 63.60 -12.43 -4.40
C THR A 97 62.20 -11.84 -4.46
N LEU A 98 62.08 -10.52 -4.24
CA LEU A 98 60.77 -9.83 -4.37
C LEU A 98 60.27 -9.86 -5.81
N LEU A 99 61.16 -9.65 -6.82
CA LEU A 99 60.77 -9.73 -8.22
C LEU A 99 60.20 -11.12 -8.57
N HIS A 100 60.86 -12.20 -8.06
CA HIS A 100 60.39 -13.56 -8.25
C HIS A 100 59.07 -13.87 -7.55
N ALA A 101 58.78 -13.20 -6.44
CA ALA A 101 57.50 -13.31 -5.76
C ALA A 101 56.38 -12.59 -6.52
N LEU A 102 56.68 -11.49 -7.23
CA LEU A 102 55.71 -10.68 -7.95
C LEU A 102 55.50 -11.11 -9.42
N ASP A 103 56.60 -11.57 -10.06
CA ASP A 103 56.57 -11.96 -11.48
C ASP A 103 57.12 -13.39 -11.67
N PRO A 104 56.25 -14.38 -11.91
CA PRO A 104 56.62 -15.74 -12.20
C PRO A 104 57.54 -15.92 -13.43
N GLY A 105 57.51 -14.97 -14.38
CA GLY A 105 58.33 -15.02 -15.58
C GLY A 105 59.81 -14.83 -15.33
N THR A 106 60.20 -14.24 -14.21
CA THR A 106 61.60 -13.99 -13.87
C THR A 106 62.42 -15.27 -13.63
N VAL A 107 61.76 -16.39 -13.29
CA VAL A 107 62.43 -17.72 -13.11
C VAL A 107 63.09 -18.21 -14.41
N ALA A 108 62.56 -17.88 -15.58
CA ALA A 108 63.12 -18.32 -16.87
C ALA A 108 64.52 -17.75 -17.16
N GLY A 109 64.86 -16.60 -16.55
CA GLY A 109 66.17 -15.94 -16.71
C GLY A 109 67.20 -16.33 -15.65
N ASP A 110 66.87 -17.19 -14.68
CA ASP A 110 67.77 -17.55 -13.61
C ASP A 110 68.85 -18.57 -14.07
N THR A 111 70.07 -18.24 -13.72
CA THR A 111 71.25 -19.13 -13.94
C THR A 111 71.90 -19.38 -12.62
N GLY A 112 72.35 -20.63 -12.41
CA GLY A 112 73.05 -20.99 -11.16
C GLY A 112 72.96 -22.47 -10.83
N LYS A 113 73.38 -22.82 -9.59
CA LYS A 113 73.33 -24.21 -9.10
C LYS A 113 71.89 -24.60 -8.77
N TRP A 114 71.54 -25.87 -8.91
CA TRP A 114 70.21 -26.42 -8.63
C TRP A 114 69.58 -25.95 -7.31
N PRO A 115 70.32 -25.88 -6.14
CA PRO A 115 69.72 -25.39 -4.91
C PRO A 115 69.23 -23.93 -5.00
N PHE A 116 69.95 -23.08 -5.76
CA PHE A 116 69.49 -21.70 -6.02
C PHE A 116 68.20 -21.66 -6.88
N LEU A 117 68.21 -22.44 -7.96
CA LEU A 117 67.02 -22.52 -8.86
C LEU A 117 65.78 -23.04 -8.14
N LEU A 118 65.94 -24.09 -7.28
CA LEU A 118 64.82 -24.60 -6.47
C LEU A 118 64.34 -23.58 -5.44
N THR A 119 65.24 -22.78 -4.86
CA THR A 119 64.87 -21.73 -3.91
C THR A 119 64.10 -20.60 -4.64
N MET A 120 64.56 -20.18 -5.81
CA MET A 120 63.87 -19.17 -6.61
C MET A 120 62.50 -19.68 -7.14
N PHE A 121 62.42 -20.94 -7.53
CA PHE A 121 61.16 -21.58 -7.88
C PHE A 121 60.20 -21.67 -6.71
N GLY A 122 60.69 -21.98 -5.50
CA GLY A 122 59.87 -21.98 -4.27
C GLY A 122 59.27 -20.63 -3.93
N ILE A 123 60.09 -19.55 -4.04
CA ILE A 123 59.55 -18.20 -3.79
C ILE A 123 58.52 -17.79 -4.86
N THR A 124 58.72 -18.17 -6.12
CA THR A 124 57.79 -17.91 -7.20
C THR A 124 56.44 -18.59 -6.97
N ILE A 125 56.44 -19.86 -6.55
CA ILE A 125 55.18 -20.55 -6.17
C ILE A 125 54.51 -19.82 -4.98
N GLY A 126 55.29 -19.47 -3.94
CA GLY A 126 54.80 -18.71 -2.79
C GLY A 126 54.20 -17.37 -3.21
N GLY A 127 54.88 -16.63 -4.10
CA GLY A 127 54.44 -15.38 -4.63
C GLY A 127 53.12 -15.51 -5.44
N LEU A 128 53.02 -16.56 -6.25
CA LEU A 128 51.82 -16.85 -7.03
C LEU A 128 50.60 -17.06 -6.11
N PHE A 129 50.75 -17.77 -5.00
CA PHE A 129 49.67 -17.90 -4.00
C PHE A 129 49.31 -16.57 -3.37
N VAL A 130 50.27 -15.71 -3.04
CA VAL A 130 50.00 -14.38 -2.46
C VAL A 130 49.27 -13.48 -3.45
N VAL A 131 49.71 -13.44 -4.71
CA VAL A 131 49.08 -12.63 -5.76
C VAL A 131 47.63 -13.14 -6.04
N SER A 132 47.45 -14.46 -6.11
CA SER A 132 46.12 -15.04 -6.30
C SER A 132 45.17 -14.71 -5.13
N ALA A 133 45.69 -14.81 -3.89
CA ALA A 133 44.94 -14.40 -2.69
C ALA A 133 44.61 -12.91 -2.70
N LEU A 134 45.52 -12.05 -3.14
CA LEU A 134 45.32 -10.61 -3.25
C LEU A 134 44.19 -10.26 -4.27
N ILE A 135 44.21 -10.91 -5.42
CA ILE A 135 43.17 -10.77 -6.43
C ILE A 135 41.81 -11.18 -5.85
N GLY A 136 41.75 -12.32 -5.13
CA GLY A 136 40.52 -12.77 -4.48
C GLY A 136 39.99 -11.79 -3.43
N VAL A 137 40.88 -11.25 -2.58
CA VAL A 137 40.50 -10.25 -1.56
C VAL A 137 40.00 -8.96 -2.19
N ILE A 138 40.65 -8.47 -3.27
CA ILE A 138 40.22 -7.25 -3.97
C ILE A 138 38.87 -7.49 -4.66
N ALA A 139 38.69 -8.61 -5.34
CA ALA A 139 37.43 -8.95 -6.00
C ALA A 139 36.27 -9.00 -5.00
N THR A 140 36.45 -9.73 -3.87
CA THR A 140 35.44 -9.79 -2.81
C THR A 140 35.15 -8.40 -2.21
N GLY A 141 36.21 -7.60 -2.00
CA GLY A 141 36.06 -6.24 -1.47
C GLY A 141 35.30 -5.30 -2.43
N LEU A 142 35.50 -5.47 -3.74
CA LEU A 142 34.76 -4.74 -4.77
C LEU A 142 33.30 -5.19 -4.81
N ASP A 143 33.05 -6.50 -4.78
CA ASP A 143 31.68 -7.05 -4.75
C ASP A 143 30.89 -6.54 -3.54
N ASN A 144 31.49 -6.57 -2.35
CA ASN A 144 30.86 -6.02 -1.14
C ASN A 144 30.57 -4.51 -1.29
N LYS A 145 31.47 -3.75 -1.91
CA LYS A 145 31.26 -2.32 -2.16
C LYS A 145 30.15 -2.06 -3.18
N ILE A 146 30.06 -2.88 -4.22
CA ILE A 146 28.99 -2.83 -5.22
C ILE A 146 27.67 -3.17 -4.56
N GLN A 147 27.60 -4.19 -3.71
CA GLN A 147 26.39 -4.54 -2.96
C GLN A 147 25.96 -3.41 -2.01
N ASP A 148 26.90 -2.78 -1.29
CA ASP A 148 26.58 -1.62 -0.45
C ASP A 148 26.05 -0.42 -1.26
N LEU A 149 26.58 -0.19 -2.46
CA LEU A 149 26.06 0.83 -3.39
C LEU A 149 24.69 0.45 -3.95
N ARG A 150 24.46 -0.82 -4.21
CA ARG A 150 23.15 -1.34 -4.64
C ARG A 150 22.06 -1.14 -3.60
N LYS A 151 22.37 -1.30 -2.30
CA LYS A 151 21.42 -1.06 -1.20
C LYS A 151 20.93 0.40 -1.11
N GLY A 152 21.55 1.33 -1.83
CA GLY A 152 21.09 2.71 -1.92
C GLY A 152 21.01 3.42 -0.57
N ARG A 153 22.00 3.26 0.31
CA ARG A 153 22.04 3.88 1.66
C ARG A 153 22.45 5.36 1.68
N SER A 154 22.46 6.04 0.52
CA SER A 154 22.71 7.46 0.49
C SER A 154 21.49 8.24 0.96
N PHE A 155 21.72 9.27 1.76
CA PHE A 155 20.68 10.15 2.26
C PHE A 155 19.90 10.79 1.10
N VAL A 156 18.58 10.84 1.22
CA VAL A 156 17.66 11.51 0.29
C VAL A 156 17.65 13.00 0.63
N ILE A 157 18.02 13.83 -0.35
CA ILE A 157 18.15 15.29 -0.19
C ILE A 157 16.91 16.03 -0.68
N GLU A 158 16.01 15.34 -1.33
CA GLU A 158 14.75 15.84 -1.84
C GLU A 158 13.87 16.37 -0.70
N SER A 159 13.08 17.38 -1.01
CA SER A 159 12.04 17.94 -0.16
C SER A 159 10.74 18.02 -0.96
N ASP A 160 9.63 18.10 -0.27
CA ASP A 160 8.29 18.15 -0.87
C ASP A 160 7.97 16.90 -1.72
N HIS A 161 8.50 15.76 -1.27
CA HIS A 161 8.29 14.47 -1.91
C HIS A 161 7.20 13.66 -1.19
N THR A 162 6.57 12.76 -1.93
CA THR A 162 5.72 11.71 -1.34
C THR A 162 6.59 10.55 -0.89
N LEU A 163 6.48 10.15 0.38
CA LEU A 163 7.27 9.08 0.97
C LEU A 163 6.41 7.84 1.20
N ILE A 164 6.80 6.72 0.58
CA ILE A 164 6.14 5.43 0.77
C ILE A 164 7.00 4.55 1.68
N LEU A 165 6.43 4.07 2.78
CA LEU A 165 7.08 3.22 3.77
C LEU A 165 6.44 1.83 3.78
N GLY A 166 7.23 0.82 3.46
CA GLY A 166 6.77 -0.56 3.29
C GLY A 166 6.70 -0.99 1.83
N TRP A 167 6.28 -2.23 1.62
CA TRP A 167 6.11 -2.82 0.30
C TRP A 167 4.97 -3.84 0.30
N SER A 168 4.04 -3.67 -0.62
CA SER A 168 2.98 -4.62 -0.94
C SER A 168 2.65 -4.53 -2.44
N GLU A 169 1.74 -5.34 -2.94
CA GLU A 169 1.31 -5.24 -4.34
C GLU A 169 0.62 -3.89 -4.62
N THR A 170 0.05 -3.25 -3.62
CA THR A 170 -0.61 -1.94 -3.73
C THR A 170 0.34 -0.81 -4.15
N VAL A 171 1.65 -0.95 -3.91
CA VAL A 171 2.65 0.06 -4.28
C VAL A 171 2.64 0.39 -5.78
N TYR A 172 2.31 -0.57 -6.63
CA TYR A 172 2.32 -0.35 -8.08
C TYR A 172 1.15 0.54 -8.51
N THR A 173 -0.04 0.27 -8.00
CA THR A 173 -1.23 1.11 -8.25
C THR A 173 -1.00 2.53 -7.70
N ILE A 174 -0.52 2.65 -6.46
CA ILE A 174 -0.21 3.96 -5.85
C ILE A 174 0.80 4.73 -6.70
N LEU A 175 1.84 4.07 -7.22
CA LEU A 175 2.81 4.75 -8.08
C LEU A 175 2.22 5.17 -9.44
N SER A 176 1.34 4.35 -10.03
CA SER A 176 0.65 4.71 -11.26
C SER A 176 -0.22 5.95 -11.04
N GLU A 177 -1.01 5.96 -9.99
CA GLU A 177 -1.89 7.07 -9.62
C GLU A 177 -1.09 8.35 -9.29
N LEU A 178 -0.05 8.24 -8.46
CA LEU A 178 0.84 9.38 -8.17
C LEU A 178 1.53 9.92 -9.44
N THR A 179 1.75 9.07 -10.44
CA THR A 179 2.32 9.51 -11.71
C THR A 179 1.35 10.40 -12.46
N ILE A 180 0.07 10.05 -12.47
CA ILE A 180 -1.02 10.84 -13.07
C ILE A 180 -1.21 12.15 -12.29
N ALA A 181 -1.42 12.05 -10.98
CA ALA A 181 -1.60 13.22 -10.10
C ALA A 181 -0.45 14.25 -10.22
N ASN A 182 0.74 13.77 -10.47
CA ASN A 182 1.94 14.61 -10.61
C ASN A 182 2.16 15.20 -12.03
N GLU A 183 1.28 14.99 -12.99
CA GLU A 183 1.49 15.49 -14.37
C GLU A 183 1.59 17.01 -14.46
N SER A 184 0.86 17.72 -13.59
CA SER A 184 0.90 19.18 -13.49
C SER A 184 2.05 19.69 -12.63
N GLU A 185 2.65 18.84 -11.79
CA GLU A 185 3.67 19.21 -10.81
C GLU A 185 5.04 19.45 -11.45
N ARG A 186 5.86 20.28 -10.79
CA ARG A 186 7.23 20.58 -11.20
C ARG A 186 8.23 19.69 -10.45
N ASP A 187 8.92 18.80 -11.19
CA ASP A 187 9.96 17.91 -10.67
C ASP A 187 9.48 17.00 -9.50
N PRO A 188 8.35 16.31 -9.63
CA PRO A 188 7.79 15.49 -8.56
C PRO A 188 8.69 14.29 -8.24
N VAL A 189 8.76 13.94 -6.95
CA VAL A 189 9.58 12.83 -6.46
C VAL A 189 8.78 11.94 -5.53
N VAL A 190 8.84 10.65 -5.76
CA VAL A 190 8.35 9.62 -4.84
C VAL A 190 9.54 8.85 -4.28
N VAL A 191 9.64 8.78 -2.97
CA VAL A 191 10.69 8.05 -2.26
C VAL A 191 10.10 6.79 -1.64
N ILE A 192 10.74 5.64 -1.82
CA ILE A 192 10.26 4.37 -1.26
C ILE A 192 11.33 3.79 -0.34
N LEU A 193 10.95 3.39 0.88
CA LEU A 193 11.77 2.62 1.81
C LEU A 193 11.13 1.26 2.06
N SER A 194 11.89 0.20 1.79
CA SER A 194 11.48 -1.17 2.04
C SER A 194 12.68 -2.06 2.37
N GLU A 195 12.46 -3.23 2.96
CA GLU A 195 13.49 -4.22 3.22
C GLU A 195 13.98 -4.93 1.94
N LEU A 196 13.25 -4.81 0.83
CA LEU A 196 13.68 -5.32 -0.48
C LEU A 196 14.96 -4.65 -0.98
N ASP A 197 15.72 -5.36 -1.81
CA ASP A 197 16.89 -4.77 -2.49
C ASP A 197 16.44 -3.64 -3.43
N ARG A 198 17.19 -2.54 -3.45
CA ARG A 198 16.88 -1.38 -4.29
C ARG A 198 16.71 -1.73 -5.76
N VAL A 199 17.60 -2.56 -6.30
CA VAL A 199 17.59 -2.92 -7.72
C VAL A 199 16.36 -3.79 -8.04
N GLU A 200 16.01 -4.68 -7.10
CA GLU A 200 14.79 -5.49 -7.21
C GLU A 200 13.53 -4.62 -7.22
N MET A 201 13.43 -3.63 -6.32
CA MET A 201 12.32 -2.65 -6.34
C MET A 201 12.25 -1.90 -7.66
N GLU A 202 13.38 -1.35 -8.14
CA GLU A 202 13.45 -0.59 -9.41
C GLU A 202 13.07 -1.46 -10.61
N ASP A 203 13.47 -2.74 -10.64
CA ASP A 203 13.13 -3.68 -11.71
C ASP A 203 11.64 -4.09 -11.67
N LEU A 204 11.08 -4.31 -10.47
CA LEU A 204 9.65 -4.60 -10.30
C LEU A 204 8.77 -3.40 -10.70
N ILE A 205 9.15 -2.18 -10.30
CA ILE A 205 8.43 -0.96 -10.71
C ILE A 205 8.47 -0.83 -12.22
N ARG A 206 9.64 -0.97 -12.85
CA ARG A 206 9.75 -0.90 -14.32
C ARG A 206 8.91 -1.95 -15.04
N ALA A 207 8.80 -3.16 -14.47
CA ALA A 207 8.04 -4.25 -15.07
C ALA A 207 6.53 -4.09 -14.92
N LYS A 208 6.05 -3.52 -13.80
CA LYS A 208 4.62 -3.47 -13.46
C LYS A 208 3.98 -2.10 -13.68
N VAL A 209 4.69 -1.01 -13.40
CA VAL A 209 4.22 0.37 -13.60
C VAL A 209 4.65 0.89 -14.98
N GLY A 210 5.87 0.58 -15.41
CA GLY A 210 6.39 1.03 -16.70
C GLY A 210 6.99 2.43 -16.65
N ASP A 211 6.46 3.34 -17.47
CA ASP A 211 6.91 4.73 -17.53
C ASP A 211 6.24 5.56 -16.42
N THR A 212 7.02 6.22 -15.60
CA THR A 212 6.56 7.12 -14.54
C THR A 212 6.56 8.60 -14.95
N GLY A 213 6.61 8.88 -16.25
CA GLY A 213 6.52 10.23 -16.79
C GLY A 213 7.55 11.19 -16.17
N LYS A 214 7.08 12.30 -15.60
CA LYS A 214 7.92 13.28 -14.90
C LYS A 214 8.29 12.85 -13.48
N THR A 215 7.54 11.90 -12.88
CA THR A 215 7.72 11.48 -11.51
C THR A 215 8.98 10.63 -11.34
N ARG A 216 9.92 11.15 -10.56
CA ARG A 216 11.17 10.45 -10.26
C ARG A 216 11.01 9.55 -9.05
N VAL A 217 11.14 8.25 -9.24
CA VAL A 217 11.07 7.27 -8.15
C VAL A 217 12.46 6.98 -7.58
N VAL A 218 12.60 7.08 -6.27
CA VAL A 218 13.85 6.91 -5.53
C VAL A 218 13.70 5.78 -4.51
N CYS A 219 14.25 4.61 -4.79
CA CYS A 219 14.19 3.45 -3.90
C CYS A 219 15.36 3.42 -2.91
N ARG A 220 15.08 3.01 -1.66
CA ARG A 220 16.03 2.77 -0.59
C ARG A 220 15.74 1.46 0.12
N SER A 221 16.79 0.66 0.36
CA SER A 221 16.67 -0.59 1.13
C SER A 221 16.96 -0.33 2.60
N GLY A 222 16.02 -0.65 3.45
CA GLY A 222 16.13 -0.50 4.90
C GLY A 222 14.84 -0.87 5.61
N SER A 223 14.90 -0.91 6.94
CA SER A 223 13.74 -1.23 7.76
C SER A 223 12.92 0.04 8.09
N VAL A 224 11.64 0.00 7.83
CA VAL A 224 10.71 1.12 8.10
C VAL A 224 10.51 1.40 9.59
N ILE A 225 10.93 0.48 10.46
CA ILE A 225 10.87 0.64 11.93
C ILE A 225 12.22 1.05 12.55
N ASP A 226 13.31 1.08 11.77
CA ASP A 226 14.63 1.50 12.23
C ASP A 226 14.82 3.01 12.01
N LEU A 227 15.11 3.74 13.10
CA LEU A 227 15.25 5.21 13.04
C LEU A 227 16.41 5.68 12.16
N ALA A 228 17.46 4.88 12.02
CA ALA A 228 18.60 5.25 11.18
C ALA A 228 18.27 5.07 9.70
N ASP A 229 17.54 4.02 9.35
CA ASP A 229 17.08 3.77 7.99
C ASP A 229 15.98 4.78 7.59
N LEU A 230 15.03 5.08 8.50
CA LEU A 230 14.04 6.15 8.29
C LEU A 230 14.71 7.50 8.04
N ALA A 231 15.78 7.83 8.76
CA ALA A 231 16.50 9.09 8.54
C ALA A 231 17.08 9.22 7.12
N VAL A 232 17.42 8.09 6.46
CA VAL A 232 17.95 8.08 5.09
C VAL A 232 16.96 8.64 4.07
N VAL A 233 15.67 8.43 4.27
CA VAL A 233 14.60 8.83 3.33
C VAL A 233 14.01 10.21 3.61
N ASN A 234 14.59 10.96 4.55
CA ASN A 234 14.24 12.36 4.85
C ASN A 234 12.73 12.59 5.11
N PRO A 235 12.11 11.91 6.07
CA PRO A 235 10.69 12.10 6.35
C PRO A 235 10.33 13.54 6.76
N GLN A 236 11.30 14.31 7.30
CA GLN A 236 11.11 15.72 7.66
C GLN A 236 10.80 16.61 6.46
N GLY A 237 11.29 16.24 5.29
CA GLY A 237 11.07 16.99 4.04
C GLY A 237 9.88 16.45 3.23
N ALA A 238 9.20 15.39 3.68
CA ALA A 238 8.09 14.81 2.94
C ALA A 238 6.84 15.69 3.00
N ARG A 239 6.13 15.83 1.88
CA ARG A 239 4.79 16.43 1.77
C ARG A 239 3.75 15.51 2.37
N ALA A 240 3.74 14.27 1.95
CA ALA A 240 2.88 13.21 2.44
C ALA A 240 3.69 11.94 2.72
N ILE A 241 3.23 11.12 3.65
CA ILE A 241 3.84 9.84 4.01
C ILE A 241 2.77 8.76 3.96
N ILE A 242 2.96 7.78 3.10
CA ILE A 242 2.10 6.61 2.97
C ILE A 242 2.78 5.45 3.69
N VAL A 243 2.09 4.80 4.63
CA VAL A 243 2.57 3.62 5.36
C VAL A 243 1.76 2.41 4.92
N LEU A 244 2.39 1.54 4.14
CA LEU A 244 1.75 0.35 3.59
C LEU A 244 1.76 -0.79 4.59
N SER A 245 0.68 -1.54 4.60
CA SER A 245 0.56 -2.80 5.33
C SER A 245 1.32 -3.90 4.56
N PRO A 246 2.36 -4.52 5.15
CA PRO A 246 3.11 -5.59 4.48
C PRO A 246 2.28 -6.87 4.37
N ALA A 247 2.62 -7.73 3.41
CA ALA A 247 2.05 -9.06 3.28
C ALA A 247 2.72 -10.02 4.29
N ASP A 248 2.39 -9.90 5.57
CA ASP A 248 2.96 -10.66 6.69
C ASP A 248 1.84 -11.17 7.62
N ASP A 249 2.18 -12.03 8.58
CA ASP A 249 1.21 -12.60 9.55
C ASP A 249 0.68 -11.57 10.56
N ASP A 250 1.43 -10.49 10.85
CA ASP A 250 1.07 -9.39 11.77
C ASP A 250 1.43 -8.03 11.15
N PRO A 251 0.73 -7.62 10.08
CA PRO A 251 1.09 -6.43 9.32
C PRO A 251 0.93 -5.13 10.11
N ASP A 252 -0.11 -5.02 10.92
CA ASP A 252 -0.45 -3.79 11.65
C ASP A 252 0.58 -3.42 12.71
N THR A 253 1.22 -4.42 13.31
CA THR A 253 2.32 -4.18 14.28
C THR A 253 3.47 -3.41 13.64
N GLN A 254 3.80 -3.70 12.39
CA GLN A 254 4.84 -2.95 11.66
C GLN A 254 4.36 -1.54 11.33
N VAL A 255 3.13 -1.38 10.86
CA VAL A 255 2.52 -0.07 10.55
C VAL A 255 2.51 0.81 11.81
N ILE A 256 1.98 0.32 12.93
CA ILE A 256 1.91 1.05 14.21
C ILE A 256 3.30 1.46 14.70
N LYS A 257 4.30 0.57 14.61
CA LYS A 257 5.69 0.91 14.97
C LYS A 257 6.29 1.97 14.05
N THR A 258 6.00 1.92 12.76
CA THR A 258 6.46 2.91 11.78
C THR A 258 5.86 4.28 12.08
N VAL A 259 4.55 4.35 12.29
CA VAL A 259 3.86 5.58 12.69
C VAL A 259 4.41 6.11 14.03
N LEU A 260 4.67 5.25 15.01
CA LEU A 260 5.30 5.62 16.28
C LEU A 260 6.71 6.22 16.07
N ALA A 261 7.51 5.61 15.20
CA ALA A 261 8.85 6.10 14.90
C ALA A 261 8.82 7.48 14.24
N LEU A 262 7.85 7.76 13.40
CA LEU A 262 7.65 9.06 12.76
C LEU A 262 7.15 10.12 13.76
N THR A 263 6.07 9.83 14.47
CA THR A 263 5.34 10.81 15.31
C THR A 263 6.01 11.06 16.66
N ARG A 264 6.76 10.11 17.21
CA ARG A 264 7.42 10.18 18.51
C ARG A 264 8.93 10.01 18.46
N GLY A 265 9.50 9.79 17.27
CA GLY A 265 10.94 9.61 17.09
C GLY A 265 11.73 10.87 17.44
N PRO A 266 13.04 10.74 17.78
CA PRO A 266 13.88 11.85 18.21
C PRO A 266 14.19 12.87 17.09
N ALA A 267 14.00 12.47 15.84
CA ALA A 267 14.26 13.30 14.65
C ALA A 267 12.97 13.90 14.06
N ARG A 268 11.86 13.89 14.80
CA ARG A 268 10.58 14.44 14.35
C ARG A 268 10.68 15.94 14.06
N ARG A 269 10.06 16.41 12.96
CA ARG A 269 9.89 17.85 12.69
C ARG A 269 8.89 18.48 13.66
N ALA A 270 8.91 19.83 13.77
CA ALA A 270 8.00 20.56 14.66
C ALA A 270 6.56 20.62 14.14
N GLU A 271 6.43 20.73 12.83
CA GLU A 271 5.15 20.77 12.11
C GLU A 271 4.54 19.35 12.07
N PRO A 272 3.21 19.22 12.10
CA PRO A 272 2.53 17.96 11.90
C PRO A 272 2.92 17.30 10.58
N TYR A 273 2.97 15.97 10.57
CA TYR A 273 3.06 15.20 9.34
C TYR A 273 1.66 15.02 8.74
N HIS A 274 1.61 14.79 7.44
CA HIS A 274 0.46 14.19 6.79
C HIS A 274 0.80 12.73 6.50
N ILE A 275 0.27 11.81 7.34
CA ILE A 275 0.51 10.37 7.25
C ILE A 275 -0.79 9.69 6.87
N VAL A 276 -0.76 8.83 5.86
CA VAL A 276 -1.86 7.91 5.53
C VAL A 276 -1.35 6.51 5.78
N ALA A 277 -2.03 5.75 6.62
CA ALA A 277 -1.59 4.42 7.02
C ALA A 277 -2.71 3.39 6.90
N GLU A 278 -2.39 2.25 6.29
CA GLU A 278 -3.30 1.12 6.14
C GLU A 278 -3.35 0.30 7.43
N ILE A 279 -4.54 -0.09 7.88
CA ILE A 279 -4.77 -1.03 8.98
C ILE A 279 -5.63 -2.19 8.45
N ASP A 280 -5.20 -3.38 8.72
CA ASP A 280 -5.81 -4.61 8.21
C ASP A 280 -6.82 -5.24 9.18
N ASP A 281 -6.57 -5.12 10.49
CA ASP A 281 -7.42 -5.60 11.56
C ASP A 281 -8.02 -4.41 12.35
N PRO A 282 -9.36 -4.23 12.33
CA PRO A 282 -10.03 -3.16 13.08
C PRO A 282 -9.70 -3.14 14.58
N ALA A 283 -9.34 -4.28 15.18
CA ALA A 283 -8.95 -4.35 16.58
C ALA A 283 -7.68 -3.53 16.90
N ASN A 284 -6.86 -3.22 15.91
CA ASN A 284 -5.63 -2.46 16.03
C ASN A 284 -5.82 -0.94 15.85
N LEU A 285 -6.98 -0.48 15.39
CA LEU A 285 -7.26 0.94 15.11
C LEU A 285 -7.09 1.83 16.34
N GLU A 286 -7.55 1.39 17.52
CA GLU A 286 -7.40 2.17 18.74
C GLU A 286 -5.93 2.41 19.06
N ALA A 287 -5.10 1.38 18.97
CA ALA A 287 -3.67 1.50 19.20
C ALA A 287 -2.99 2.40 18.15
N ALA A 288 -3.39 2.28 16.88
CA ALA A 288 -2.89 3.11 15.80
C ALA A 288 -3.27 4.59 15.99
N ARG A 289 -4.52 4.89 16.39
CA ARG A 289 -4.98 6.25 16.70
C ARG A 289 -4.22 6.89 17.87
N LEU A 290 -3.95 6.14 18.94
CA LEU A 290 -3.17 6.62 20.08
C LEU A 290 -1.75 7.05 19.69
N VAL A 291 -1.17 6.38 18.71
CA VAL A 291 0.19 6.63 18.23
C VAL A 291 0.20 7.74 17.17
N GLY A 292 -0.71 7.68 16.21
CA GLY A 292 -0.78 8.59 15.07
C GLY A 292 -1.30 9.99 15.43
N GLY A 293 -2.26 10.08 16.39
CA GLY A 293 -2.93 11.33 16.73
C GLY A 293 -3.60 11.97 15.51
N ASP A 294 -3.62 13.29 15.48
CA ASP A 294 -4.22 14.09 14.38
C ASP A 294 -3.32 14.17 13.12
N GLU A 295 -2.12 13.57 13.17
CA GLU A 295 -1.16 13.60 12.05
C GLU A 295 -1.32 12.40 11.12
N THR A 296 -2.16 11.41 11.50
CA THR A 296 -2.29 10.16 10.76
C THR A 296 -3.75 9.87 10.43
N VAL A 297 -4.03 9.76 9.15
CA VAL A 297 -5.27 9.18 8.64
C VAL A 297 -5.10 7.68 8.58
N LEU A 298 -5.98 6.95 9.24
CA LEU A 298 -5.97 5.48 9.26
C LEU A 298 -7.04 4.96 8.34
N ILE A 299 -6.65 4.15 7.38
CA ILE A 299 -7.56 3.47 6.45
C ILE A 299 -7.80 2.06 6.97
N ASP A 300 -9.01 1.80 7.44
CA ASP A 300 -9.48 0.45 7.76
C ASP A 300 -9.82 -0.29 6.46
N LYS A 301 -8.89 -1.12 6.00
CA LYS A 301 -9.05 -1.88 4.76
C LYS A 301 -10.26 -2.82 4.83
N SER A 302 -10.47 -3.44 5.99
CA SER A 302 -11.53 -4.43 6.16
C SER A 302 -12.91 -3.79 6.12
N GLU A 303 -13.11 -2.70 6.84
CA GLU A 303 -14.35 -1.95 6.90
C GLU A 303 -14.68 -1.31 5.53
N THR A 304 -13.72 -0.58 4.95
CA THR A 304 -13.90 0.10 3.66
C THR A 304 -14.34 -0.88 2.55
N ILE A 305 -13.64 -2.00 2.42
CA ILE A 305 -13.97 -2.99 1.39
C ILE A 305 -15.30 -3.68 1.68
N SER A 306 -15.63 -3.96 2.95
CA SER A 306 -16.92 -4.56 3.30
C SER A 306 -18.09 -3.67 2.93
N ARG A 307 -18.00 -2.37 3.19
CA ARG A 307 -18.99 -1.36 2.80
C ARG A 307 -19.18 -1.30 1.28
N LEU A 308 -18.06 -1.21 0.54
CA LEU A 308 -18.10 -1.20 -0.92
C LEU A 308 -18.72 -2.47 -1.51
N ILE A 309 -18.42 -3.65 -0.94
CA ILE A 309 -19.04 -4.92 -1.36
C ILE A 309 -20.56 -4.87 -1.14
N VAL A 310 -21.00 -4.40 0.02
CA VAL A 310 -22.44 -4.34 0.35
C VAL A 310 -23.17 -3.36 -0.55
N GLN A 311 -22.71 -2.12 -0.63
CA GLN A 311 -23.32 -1.09 -1.47
C GLN A 311 -23.40 -1.53 -2.95
N THR A 312 -22.29 -2.06 -3.48
CA THR A 312 -22.21 -2.53 -4.87
C THR A 312 -23.08 -3.76 -5.11
N SER A 313 -23.22 -4.68 -4.15
CA SER A 313 -24.04 -5.89 -4.31
C SER A 313 -25.52 -5.57 -4.50
N ARG A 314 -25.98 -4.48 -3.91
CA ARG A 314 -27.39 -4.04 -4.00
C ARG A 314 -27.68 -3.26 -5.28
N GLN A 315 -26.66 -2.72 -5.94
CA GLN A 315 -26.84 -1.79 -7.06
C GLN A 315 -25.77 -2.00 -8.14
N SER A 316 -26.14 -2.75 -9.16
CA SER A 316 -25.25 -3.09 -10.27
C SER A 316 -24.67 -1.84 -10.97
N GLY A 317 -23.34 -1.84 -11.18
CA GLY A 317 -22.55 -0.80 -11.84
C GLY A 317 -21.95 0.23 -10.88
N LEU A 318 -22.20 0.12 -9.60
CA LEU A 318 -21.70 1.08 -8.61
C LEU A 318 -20.18 0.99 -8.42
N SER A 319 -19.61 -0.20 -8.61
CA SER A 319 -18.15 -0.37 -8.56
C SER A 319 -17.40 0.48 -9.58
N ALA A 320 -17.97 0.65 -10.77
CA ALA A 320 -17.41 1.51 -11.80
C ALA A 320 -17.45 2.99 -11.39
N ALA A 321 -18.56 3.45 -10.80
CA ALA A 321 -18.69 4.82 -10.31
C ALA A 321 -17.67 5.13 -9.19
N TYR A 322 -17.49 4.20 -8.25
CA TYR A 322 -16.47 4.37 -7.21
C TYR A 322 -15.05 4.35 -7.78
N THR A 323 -14.77 3.50 -8.74
CA THR A 323 -13.45 3.46 -9.38
C THR A 323 -13.16 4.79 -10.08
N ASP A 324 -14.12 5.32 -10.83
CA ASP A 324 -13.98 6.58 -11.58
C ASP A 324 -13.79 7.80 -10.66
N LEU A 325 -14.44 7.82 -9.49
CA LEU A 325 -14.28 8.87 -8.48
C LEU A 325 -12.98 8.81 -7.68
N LEU A 326 -12.33 7.65 -7.65
CA LEU A 326 -11.09 7.44 -6.91
C LEU A 326 -9.85 7.47 -7.81
N ASP A 327 -9.99 7.27 -9.12
CA ASP A 327 -8.93 7.23 -10.12
C ASP A 327 -8.54 8.67 -10.51
N PHE A 328 -7.25 8.97 -10.63
CA PHE A 328 -6.76 10.27 -11.09
C PHE A 328 -6.86 10.47 -12.61
N ASP A 329 -7.15 9.43 -13.39
CA ASP A 329 -7.41 9.54 -14.84
C ASP A 329 -8.87 9.93 -15.12
N GLY A 330 -9.70 10.09 -14.08
CA GLY A 330 -11.12 10.42 -14.15
C GLY A 330 -11.46 11.80 -13.59
N ALA A 331 -12.70 11.92 -13.13
CA ALA A 331 -13.18 13.13 -12.47
C ALA A 331 -12.85 13.09 -10.98
N GLU A 332 -12.09 14.07 -10.51
CA GLU A 332 -11.60 14.17 -9.13
C GLU A 332 -12.49 15.08 -8.26
N ILE A 333 -12.34 14.96 -6.93
CA ILE A 333 -13.07 15.76 -5.96
C ILE A 333 -12.22 16.96 -5.53
N TYR A 334 -12.72 18.16 -5.81
CA TYR A 334 -12.10 19.44 -5.49
C TYR A 334 -12.87 20.25 -4.45
N PHE A 335 -12.15 21.08 -3.70
CA PHE A 335 -12.70 22.09 -2.79
C PHE A 335 -12.48 23.47 -3.37
N ARG A 336 -13.54 24.23 -3.58
CA ARG A 336 -13.45 25.57 -4.13
C ARG A 336 -14.20 26.59 -3.28
N GLU A 337 -13.46 27.59 -2.75
CA GLU A 337 -14.07 28.79 -2.22
C GLU A 337 -14.41 29.73 -3.40
N ASP A 338 -15.71 29.96 -3.65
CA ASP A 338 -16.18 30.84 -4.70
C ASP A 338 -17.03 31.96 -4.10
N ALA A 339 -16.43 33.15 -4.07
CA ALA A 339 -17.08 34.35 -3.54
C ALA A 339 -18.39 34.73 -4.26
N SER A 340 -18.61 34.26 -5.49
CA SER A 340 -19.84 34.52 -6.25
C SER A 340 -21.03 33.70 -5.75
N LEU A 341 -20.77 32.61 -5.02
CA LEU A 341 -21.78 31.77 -4.40
C LEU A 341 -22.17 32.24 -2.98
N ALA A 342 -21.42 33.14 -2.38
CA ALA A 342 -21.72 33.65 -1.04
C ALA A 342 -23.13 34.32 -1.03
N GLY A 343 -23.96 33.87 -0.09
CA GLY A 343 -25.38 34.31 0.02
C GLY A 343 -26.36 33.61 -0.91
N ARG A 344 -25.91 32.65 -1.74
CA ARG A 344 -26.74 31.78 -2.55
C ARG A 344 -27.05 30.48 -1.81
N THR A 345 -27.95 29.68 -2.39
CA THR A 345 -28.33 28.37 -1.86
C THR A 345 -27.48 27.24 -2.47
N PHE A 346 -27.46 26.09 -1.83
CA PHE A 346 -26.83 24.89 -2.39
C PHE A 346 -27.46 24.49 -3.74
N ARG A 347 -28.80 24.65 -3.91
CA ARG A 347 -29.47 24.48 -5.21
C ARG A 347 -28.87 25.37 -6.30
N ASP A 348 -28.56 26.63 -5.97
CA ASP A 348 -27.93 27.53 -6.95
C ASP A 348 -26.52 27.01 -7.34
N ALA A 349 -25.80 26.44 -6.38
CA ALA A 349 -24.46 25.87 -6.62
C ALA A 349 -24.49 24.65 -7.53
N LEU A 350 -25.53 23.78 -7.44
CA LEU A 350 -25.69 22.62 -8.33
C LEU A 350 -25.67 22.98 -9.81
N HIS A 351 -26.12 24.21 -10.15
CA HIS A 351 -26.17 24.71 -11.51
C HIS A 351 -25.11 25.77 -11.84
N ALA A 352 -24.19 26.02 -10.91
CA ALA A 352 -23.25 27.12 -11.04
C ALA A 352 -22.15 26.87 -12.07
N TYR A 353 -21.82 25.63 -12.34
CA TYR A 353 -20.71 25.23 -13.22
C TYR A 353 -21.26 24.33 -14.34
N GLU A 354 -20.70 24.50 -15.55
CA GLU A 354 -21.12 23.69 -16.71
C GLU A 354 -20.54 22.29 -16.64
N ASP A 355 -19.23 22.20 -16.37
CA ASP A 355 -18.46 20.97 -16.48
C ASP A 355 -18.11 20.35 -15.10
N CYS A 356 -18.81 20.78 -14.03
CA CYS A 356 -18.56 20.27 -12.69
C CYS A 356 -19.88 19.84 -12.01
N SER A 357 -19.82 18.76 -11.25
CA SER A 357 -20.93 18.29 -10.41
C SER A 357 -20.68 18.65 -8.95
N VAL A 358 -21.37 19.67 -8.45
CA VAL A 358 -21.29 20.05 -7.02
C VAL A 358 -21.99 18.99 -6.20
N ILE A 359 -21.28 18.40 -5.21
CA ILE A 359 -21.78 17.29 -4.40
C ILE A 359 -21.97 17.65 -2.92
N GLY A 360 -21.40 18.78 -2.47
CA GLY A 360 -21.47 19.14 -1.07
C GLY A 360 -20.84 20.48 -0.76
N MET A 361 -20.67 20.73 0.52
CA MET A 361 -20.10 21.96 1.08
C MET A 361 -19.16 21.65 2.23
N ARG A 362 -18.12 22.46 2.37
CA ARG A 362 -17.26 22.50 3.55
C ARG A 362 -17.38 23.90 4.18
N ASP A 363 -17.86 23.98 5.41
CA ASP A 363 -17.96 25.26 6.13
C ASP A 363 -16.57 25.82 6.50
N SER A 364 -16.55 27.10 6.86
CA SER A 364 -15.33 27.80 7.31
C SER A 364 -14.67 27.18 8.55
N GLY A 365 -15.38 26.33 9.28
CA GLY A 365 -14.88 25.51 10.38
C GLY A 365 -14.25 24.19 9.95
N GLY A 366 -14.31 23.86 8.66
CA GLY A 366 -13.75 22.64 8.09
C GLY A 366 -14.71 21.42 8.09
N ARG A 367 -15.98 21.59 8.51
CA ARG A 367 -16.96 20.51 8.50
C ARG A 367 -17.45 20.27 7.07
N VAL A 368 -17.31 19.04 6.60
CA VAL A 368 -17.86 18.54 5.34
C VAL A 368 -19.33 18.14 5.51
N ARG A 369 -20.15 18.40 4.51
CA ARG A 369 -21.51 17.88 4.35
C ARG A 369 -21.75 17.59 2.88
N LEU A 370 -21.96 16.34 2.55
CA LEU A 370 -22.42 15.93 1.22
C LEU A 370 -23.93 16.07 1.14
N ASN A 371 -24.45 16.36 -0.04
CA ASN A 371 -25.87 16.51 -0.32
C ASN A 371 -26.65 17.30 0.76
N PRO A 372 -26.19 18.49 1.19
CA PRO A 372 -26.94 19.27 2.17
C PRO A 372 -28.31 19.69 1.61
N PRO A 373 -29.30 19.99 2.47
CA PRO A 373 -30.61 20.47 2.00
C PRO A 373 -30.47 21.58 0.95
N ALA A 374 -31.25 21.50 -0.10
CA ALA A 374 -31.16 22.38 -1.28
C ALA A 374 -31.24 23.89 -0.96
N ASP A 375 -31.91 24.27 0.16
CA ASP A 375 -32.04 25.63 0.66
C ASP A 375 -30.93 26.06 1.62
N SER A 376 -29.94 25.18 1.89
CA SER A 376 -28.77 25.51 2.70
C SER A 376 -28.03 26.70 2.11
N ALA A 377 -27.82 27.76 2.94
CA ALA A 377 -27.07 28.95 2.52
C ALA A 377 -25.59 28.68 2.49
N ILE A 378 -24.91 29.19 1.46
CA ILE A 378 -23.45 29.21 1.36
C ILE A 378 -22.96 30.51 1.97
N GLU A 379 -22.18 30.44 3.04
CA GLU A 379 -21.63 31.61 3.70
C GLU A 379 -20.28 32.04 3.11
N ALA A 380 -19.85 33.25 3.40
CA ALA A 380 -18.52 33.71 2.99
C ALA A 380 -17.42 32.90 3.72
N GLY A 381 -16.50 32.33 2.97
CA GLY A 381 -15.45 31.44 3.48
C GLY A 381 -15.82 29.97 3.45
N ASP A 382 -17.05 29.60 3.04
CA ASP A 382 -17.39 28.23 2.75
C ASP A 382 -16.83 27.82 1.38
N SER A 383 -16.52 26.53 1.23
CA SER A 383 -16.09 25.94 -0.04
C SER A 383 -17.17 24.99 -0.54
N VAL A 384 -17.43 25.01 -1.84
CA VAL A 384 -18.16 23.92 -2.49
C VAL A 384 -17.24 22.73 -2.69
N ILE A 385 -17.80 21.52 -2.62
CA ILE A 385 -17.16 20.27 -2.94
C ILE A 385 -17.72 19.85 -4.27
N ALA A 386 -16.88 19.68 -5.28
CA ALA A 386 -17.32 19.39 -6.62
C ALA A 386 -16.44 18.33 -7.28
N ILE A 387 -17.06 17.56 -8.16
CA ILE A 387 -16.39 16.61 -9.05
C ILE A 387 -16.11 17.35 -10.36
N ALA A 388 -14.86 17.33 -10.83
CA ALA A 388 -14.38 17.94 -12.05
C ALA A 388 -13.21 17.18 -12.66
N GLU A 389 -12.95 17.33 -13.97
CA GLU A 389 -11.76 16.75 -14.60
C GLU A 389 -10.47 17.54 -14.26
N ASP A 390 -10.62 18.86 -14.06
CA ASP A 390 -9.51 19.76 -13.71
C ASP A 390 -10.00 20.85 -12.75
N ASP A 391 -9.13 21.35 -11.86
CA ASP A 391 -9.44 22.45 -10.94
C ASP A 391 -9.77 23.76 -11.69
N ALA A 392 -9.26 23.92 -12.91
CA ALA A 392 -9.55 25.04 -13.80
C ALA A 392 -11.03 25.10 -14.22
N ASP A 393 -11.73 23.98 -14.29
CA ASP A 393 -13.16 23.91 -14.64
C ASP A 393 -14.04 24.58 -13.60
N LEU A 394 -13.59 24.60 -12.35
CA LEU A 394 -14.21 25.33 -11.24
C LEU A 394 -13.94 26.85 -11.29
N SER A 395 -13.08 27.33 -12.18
CA SER A 395 -12.70 28.75 -12.25
C SER A 395 -13.71 29.61 -13.05
N ALA A 396 -14.51 28.99 -13.90
CA ALA A 396 -15.48 29.65 -14.76
C ALA A 396 -16.86 29.71 -14.09
N ALA A 397 -16.98 30.52 -13.04
CA ALA A 397 -18.26 30.73 -12.39
C ALA A 397 -19.26 31.44 -13.30
N ILE A 398 -20.40 30.82 -13.49
CA ILE A 398 -21.71 31.40 -13.76
C ILE A 398 -21.71 32.48 -14.83
N ALA A 399 -21.71 32.08 -16.07
CA ALA A 399 -22.36 32.87 -17.11
C ALA A 399 -23.85 32.49 -17.16
N ALA A 400 -24.69 33.46 -16.84
CA ALA A 400 -26.09 33.55 -17.21
C ALA A 400 -27.03 32.40 -16.84
N SER A 401 -27.96 32.73 -16.00
CA SER A 401 -29.24 32.05 -15.75
C SER A 401 -29.16 30.55 -15.42
N PRO A 402 -29.21 30.19 -14.15
CA PRO A 402 -29.15 28.78 -13.70
C PRO A 402 -30.18 27.84 -14.33
N ASN A 403 -31.25 28.37 -14.91
CA ASN A 403 -32.36 27.62 -15.43
C ASN A 403 -32.48 27.58 -16.96
N GLY A 404 -31.51 28.10 -17.71
CA GLY A 404 -31.61 28.19 -19.18
C GLY A 404 -31.66 26.85 -19.93
N ASN A 405 -31.20 25.75 -19.28
CA ASN A 405 -31.12 24.42 -19.89
C ASN A 405 -32.07 23.39 -19.25
N VAL A 406 -32.87 23.76 -18.26
CA VAL A 406 -33.81 22.85 -17.58
C VAL A 406 -35.12 22.74 -18.37
N ASP A 407 -35.46 21.54 -18.77
CA ASP A 407 -36.76 21.21 -19.40
C ASP A 407 -37.76 20.72 -18.33
N GLU A 408 -38.54 21.63 -17.82
CA GLU A 408 -39.58 21.36 -16.82
C GLU A 408 -40.59 20.28 -17.26
N ALA A 409 -40.85 20.15 -18.56
CA ALA A 409 -41.80 19.17 -19.08
C ALA A 409 -41.24 17.74 -19.07
N ALA A 410 -39.92 17.61 -19.07
CA ALA A 410 -39.23 16.32 -19.00
C ALA A 410 -39.12 15.77 -17.58
N ILE A 411 -39.28 16.61 -16.54
CA ILE A 411 -39.14 16.19 -15.14
C ILE A 411 -40.30 15.28 -14.74
N VAL A 412 -39.96 14.15 -14.10
CA VAL A 412 -40.89 13.19 -13.51
C VAL A 412 -40.72 13.19 -12.00
N THR A 413 -41.82 13.07 -11.27
CA THR A 413 -41.81 12.91 -9.82
C THR A 413 -42.45 11.57 -9.49
N ALA A 414 -41.66 10.50 -9.44
CA ALA A 414 -42.13 9.19 -8.98
C ALA A 414 -42.09 9.13 -7.43
N PRO A 415 -43.02 8.41 -6.79
CA PRO A 415 -42.94 8.16 -5.36
C PRO A 415 -41.72 7.29 -5.04
N PRO A 416 -41.15 7.42 -3.84
CA PRO A 416 -40.09 6.51 -3.39
C PRO A 416 -40.54 5.05 -3.43
N HIS A 417 -39.64 4.14 -3.77
CA HIS A 417 -39.90 2.72 -3.68
C HIS A 417 -39.87 2.27 -2.21
N GLU A 418 -40.92 1.55 -1.77
CA GLU A 418 -40.92 0.96 -0.43
C GLU A 418 -39.93 -0.21 -0.39
N PRO A 419 -39.02 -0.22 0.59
CA PRO A 419 -38.03 -1.32 0.72
C PRO A 419 -38.73 -2.63 1.08
N THR A 420 -38.33 -3.73 0.46
CA THR A 420 -38.85 -5.07 0.66
C THR A 420 -37.77 -5.98 1.24
N PRO A 421 -38.14 -7.05 2.00
CA PRO A 421 -37.20 -8.03 2.48
C PRO A 421 -36.41 -8.67 1.34
N GLN A 422 -35.08 -8.72 1.49
CA GLN A 422 -34.12 -9.19 0.48
C GLN A 422 -33.53 -10.55 0.87
N ARG A 423 -33.15 -11.32 -0.14
CA ARG A 423 -32.46 -12.61 0.01
C ARG A 423 -31.09 -12.53 -0.63
N THR A 424 -30.03 -12.64 0.18
CA THR A 424 -28.65 -12.58 -0.29
C THR A 424 -27.97 -13.96 -0.15
N LEU A 425 -27.23 -14.37 -1.19
CA LEU A 425 -26.39 -15.56 -1.19
C LEU A 425 -24.92 -15.13 -1.19
N ILE A 426 -24.18 -15.52 -0.15
CA ILE A 426 -22.73 -15.32 -0.06
C ILE A 426 -22.02 -16.62 -0.39
N LEU A 427 -21.19 -16.63 -1.42
CA LEU A 427 -20.38 -17.77 -1.86
C LEU A 427 -18.91 -17.49 -1.59
N GLY A 428 -18.27 -18.27 -0.74
CA GLY A 428 -16.90 -18.06 -0.30
C GLY A 428 -16.81 -17.48 1.11
N TRP A 429 -15.58 -17.32 1.60
CA TRP A 429 -15.30 -16.82 2.94
C TRP A 429 -13.90 -16.22 3.03
N ASN A 430 -13.81 -15.09 3.71
CA ASN A 430 -12.59 -14.50 4.21
C ASN A 430 -12.86 -13.75 5.52
N LYS A 431 -11.82 -13.13 6.11
CA LYS A 431 -11.93 -12.41 7.40
C LYS A 431 -12.95 -11.25 7.37
N ARG A 432 -13.28 -10.70 6.18
CA ARG A 432 -14.25 -9.61 6.01
C ARG A 432 -15.70 -10.09 5.95
N ALA A 433 -15.94 -11.40 5.78
CA ALA A 433 -17.29 -11.92 5.58
C ALA A 433 -18.27 -11.58 6.72
N ALA A 434 -17.79 -11.58 7.98
CA ALA A 434 -18.62 -11.19 9.11
C ALA A 434 -18.95 -9.68 9.09
N ALA A 435 -18.01 -8.84 8.70
CA ALA A 435 -18.25 -7.40 8.52
C ALA A 435 -19.24 -7.14 7.40
N VAL A 436 -19.14 -7.84 6.25
CA VAL A 436 -20.11 -7.77 5.15
C VAL A 436 -21.52 -8.15 5.63
N ILE A 437 -21.66 -9.18 6.46
CA ILE A 437 -22.98 -9.59 6.99
C ILE A 437 -23.54 -8.52 7.93
N ASN A 438 -22.72 -7.97 8.82
CA ASN A 438 -23.16 -6.92 9.74
C ASN A 438 -23.54 -5.65 8.98
N GLU A 439 -22.75 -5.24 8.00
CA GLU A 439 -23.03 -4.10 7.14
C GLU A 439 -24.34 -4.29 6.34
N LEU A 440 -24.59 -5.49 5.80
CA LEU A 440 -25.85 -5.81 5.14
C LEU A 440 -27.06 -5.62 6.06
N ASP A 441 -26.92 -5.87 7.38
CA ASP A 441 -28.02 -5.70 8.34
C ASP A 441 -28.52 -4.25 8.43
N ASP A 442 -27.61 -3.28 8.25
CA ASP A 442 -27.94 -1.85 8.30
C ASP A 442 -28.70 -1.39 7.07
N TYR A 443 -28.56 -2.08 5.94
CA TYR A 443 -29.18 -1.71 4.65
C TYR A 443 -30.49 -2.45 4.33
N VAL A 444 -30.89 -3.43 5.13
CA VAL A 444 -32.05 -4.26 4.78
C VAL A 444 -33.16 -4.16 5.81
N VAL A 445 -34.39 -4.36 5.37
CA VAL A 445 -35.56 -4.38 6.27
C VAL A 445 -35.71 -5.71 6.99
N PRO A 446 -36.39 -5.72 8.15
CA PRO A 446 -36.69 -6.95 8.91
C PRO A 446 -37.37 -8.04 8.06
N GLY A 447 -36.89 -9.27 8.20
CA GLY A 447 -37.34 -10.42 7.42
C GLY A 447 -36.44 -10.75 6.24
N SER A 448 -35.37 -9.98 6.02
CA SER A 448 -34.32 -10.32 5.05
C SER A 448 -33.48 -11.52 5.49
N THR A 449 -32.84 -12.19 4.53
CA THR A 449 -32.10 -13.43 4.80
C THR A 449 -30.76 -13.44 4.09
N VAL A 450 -29.74 -13.96 4.76
CA VAL A 450 -28.43 -14.24 4.18
C VAL A 450 -28.09 -15.71 4.31
N LYS A 451 -27.74 -16.34 3.20
CA LYS A 451 -27.19 -17.71 3.19
C LYS A 451 -25.73 -17.68 2.80
N VAL A 452 -24.86 -18.17 3.70
CA VAL A 452 -23.42 -18.26 3.48
C VAL A 452 -23.06 -19.69 3.11
N VAL A 453 -22.31 -19.88 2.03
CA VAL A 453 -21.80 -21.19 1.58
C VAL A 453 -20.29 -21.12 1.42
N ALA A 454 -19.55 -21.91 2.21
CA ALA A 454 -18.10 -21.91 2.18
C ALA A 454 -17.51 -23.30 2.53
N ILE A 455 -16.24 -23.50 2.15
CA ILE A 455 -15.49 -24.73 2.48
C ILE A 455 -14.85 -24.68 3.86
N TRP A 456 -14.89 -23.55 4.55
CA TRP A 456 -14.25 -23.35 5.84
C TRP A 456 -15.24 -23.58 6.97
N ASP A 457 -15.01 -24.66 7.74
CA ASP A 457 -15.96 -25.11 8.77
C ASP A 457 -16.08 -24.12 9.95
N GLU A 458 -15.00 -23.40 10.28
CA GLU A 458 -14.99 -22.42 11.37
C GLU A 458 -15.86 -21.19 11.08
N ALA A 459 -16.20 -20.94 9.80
CA ALA A 459 -17.05 -19.80 9.38
C ALA A 459 -18.36 -19.79 10.21
N LYS A 460 -18.96 -20.94 10.48
CA LYS A 460 -20.16 -21.01 11.30
C LYS A 460 -19.97 -20.44 12.71
N ALA A 461 -18.86 -20.78 13.36
CA ALA A 461 -18.58 -20.30 14.71
C ALA A 461 -18.27 -18.80 14.73
N VAL A 462 -17.65 -18.28 13.67
CA VAL A 462 -17.40 -16.85 13.49
C VAL A 462 -18.71 -16.11 13.31
N ILE A 463 -19.61 -16.57 12.43
CA ILE A 463 -20.94 -16.00 12.24
C ILE A 463 -21.72 -15.96 13.56
N GLU A 464 -21.78 -17.07 14.30
CA GLU A 464 -22.49 -17.15 15.57
C GLU A 464 -21.94 -16.17 16.62
N ARG A 465 -20.65 -15.85 16.57
CA ARG A 465 -19.99 -14.92 17.51
C ARG A 465 -20.10 -13.47 17.06
N GLU A 466 -19.75 -13.18 15.82
CA GLU A 466 -19.54 -11.81 15.32
C GLU A 466 -20.79 -11.20 14.69
N CYS A 467 -21.71 -12.05 14.20
CA CYS A 467 -22.99 -11.60 13.66
C CYS A 467 -24.15 -11.81 14.63
N ALA A 468 -23.88 -12.05 15.93
CA ALA A 468 -24.93 -12.22 16.95
C ALA A 468 -25.80 -10.97 17.17
N GLY A 469 -25.34 -9.80 16.71
CA GLY A 469 -25.99 -8.50 16.87
C GLY A 469 -26.98 -8.11 15.77
N VAL A 470 -27.04 -8.86 14.66
CA VAL A 470 -27.92 -8.56 13.52
C VAL A 470 -29.40 -8.58 13.92
N LYS A 471 -30.15 -7.61 13.41
CA LYS A 471 -31.57 -7.38 13.80
C LYS A 471 -32.54 -7.63 12.64
N ASN A 472 -32.14 -7.28 11.44
CA ASN A 472 -32.96 -7.31 10.24
C ASN A 472 -32.73 -8.57 9.41
N LEU A 473 -31.57 -9.23 9.61
CA LEU A 473 -31.14 -10.43 8.88
C LEU A 473 -31.35 -11.72 9.66
N SER A 474 -31.72 -12.76 8.93
CA SER A 474 -31.55 -14.16 9.39
C SER A 474 -30.40 -14.79 8.61
N VAL A 475 -29.35 -15.24 9.33
CA VAL A 475 -28.14 -15.79 8.73
C VAL A 475 -28.11 -17.32 8.82
N GLU A 476 -27.94 -17.97 7.66
CA GLU A 476 -27.80 -19.44 7.54
C GLU A 476 -26.41 -19.78 6.98
N PHE A 477 -25.71 -20.74 7.58
CA PHE A 477 -24.45 -21.28 7.07
C PHE A 477 -24.63 -22.70 6.52
N GLN A 478 -24.03 -22.94 5.34
CA GLN A 478 -23.95 -24.27 4.73
C GLN A 478 -22.50 -24.53 4.31
N HIS A 479 -21.91 -25.64 4.82
CA HIS A 479 -20.62 -26.09 4.31
C HIS A 479 -20.75 -26.58 2.87
N GLY A 480 -19.87 -26.14 1.97
CA GLY A 480 -19.90 -26.55 0.56
C GLY A 480 -18.79 -25.98 -0.30
N GLU A 481 -18.49 -26.71 -1.38
CA GLU A 481 -17.49 -26.34 -2.37
C GLU A 481 -18.10 -25.40 -3.43
N THR A 482 -17.77 -24.11 -3.39
CA THR A 482 -18.37 -23.06 -4.25
C THR A 482 -18.07 -23.22 -5.74
N THR A 483 -17.01 -23.96 -6.10
CA THR A 483 -16.71 -24.30 -7.50
C THR A 483 -17.50 -25.51 -8.00
N SER A 484 -18.30 -26.16 -7.14
CA SER A 484 -19.10 -27.33 -7.51
C SER A 484 -20.41 -26.93 -8.21
N ARG A 485 -20.51 -27.18 -9.49
CA ARG A 485 -21.71 -26.95 -10.29
C ARG A 485 -22.97 -27.55 -9.67
N ARG A 486 -22.90 -28.79 -9.18
CA ARG A 486 -24.04 -29.48 -8.55
C ARG A 486 -24.50 -28.75 -7.29
N LEU A 487 -23.57 -28.25 -6.48
CA LEU A 487 -23.93 -27.49 -5.29
C LEU A 487 -24.63 -26.18 -5.69
N LEU A 488 -24.05 -25.43 -6.61
CA LEU A 488 -24.64 -24.16 -7.08
C LEU A 488 -26.04 -24.35 -7.64
N GLU A 489 -26.29 -25.40 -8.45
CA GLU A 489 -27.61 -25.73 -8.94
C GLU A 489 -28.61 -26.06 -7.81
N SER A 490 -28.17 -26.72 -6.74
CA SER A 490 -29.02 -27.03 -5.59
C SER A 490 -29.35 -25.82 -4.69
N LEU A 491 -28.58 -24.73 -4.81
CA LEU A 491 -28.82 -23.47 -4.09
C LEU A 491 -29.85 -22.59 -4.78
N GLU A 492 -30.14 -22.86 -6.06
CA GLU A 492 -31.08 -22.07 -6.87
C GLU A 492 -30.75 -20.56 -6.82
N PRO A 493 -29.55 -20.10 -7.28
CA PRO A 493 -29.11 -18.71 -7.16
C PRO A 493 -30.14 -17.70 -7.72
N GLN A 494 -30.90 -18.07 -8.73
CA GLN A 494 -31.97 -17.23 -9.30
C GLN A 494 -33.14 -16.97 -8.33
N SER A 495 -33.16 -17.59 -7.16
CA SER A 495 -34.13 -17.32 -6.11
C SER A 495 -33.68 -16.26 -5.11
N TYR A 496 -32.46 -15.75 -5.26
CA TYR A 496 -31.91 -14.68 -4.46
C TYR A 496 -31.90 -13.37 -5.25
N ASP A 497 -32.05 -12.26 -4.54
CA ASP A 497 -31.97 -10.93 -5.13
C ASP A 497 -30.52 -10.57 -5.47
N HIS A 498 -29.58 -10.97 -4.58
CA HIS A 498 -28.17 -10.63 -4.69
C HIS A 498 -27.29 -11.86 -4.42
N VAL A 499 -26.24 -12.02 -5.22
CA VAL A 499 -25.20 -13.05 -5.03
C VAL A 499 -23.86 -12.34 -4.85
N ILE A 500 -23.21 -12.55 -3.72
CA ILE A 500 -21.87 -12.03 -3.40
C ILE A 500 -20.89 -13.18 -3.46
N VAL A 501 -19.84 -13.06 -4.25
CA VAL A 501 -18.76 -14.05 -4.32
C VAL A 501 -17.53 -13.50 -3.64
N LEU A 502 -17.25 -13.98 -2.43
CA LEU A 502 -16.07 -13.61 -1.66
C LEU A 502 -14.89 -14.50 -2.02
N CYS A 503 -13.75 -13.87 -2.17
CA CYS A 503 -12.49 -14.54 -2.43
C CYS A 503 -11.92 -15.18 -1.14
N TYR A 504 -11.26 -16.33 -1.25
CA TYR A 504 -10.60 -17.03 -0.12
C TYR A 504 -9.21 -16.42 0.19
N ALA A 505 -9.16 -15.10 0.40
CA ALA A 505 -7.94 -14.32 0.53
C ALA A 505 -7.00 -14.80 1.65
N ASP A 506 -7.58 -15.24 2.78
CA ASP A 506 -6.80 -15.59 3.98
C ASP A 506 -6.30 -17.05 3.99
N ILE A 507 -6.81 -17.88 3.07
CA ILE A 507 -6.56 -19.32 3.06
C ILE A 507 -5.72 -19.76 1.86
N LEU A 508 -5.79 -19.02 0.76
CA LEU A 508 -5.17 -19.39 -0.51
C LEU A 508 -4.26 -18.26 -1.02
N PRO A 509 -3.18 -18.62 -1.72
CA PRO A 509 -2.43 -17.62 -2.48
C PRO A 509 -3.32 -16.91 -3.52
N VAL A 510 -3.07 -15.61 -3.76
CA VAL A 510 -3.87 -14.70 -4.60
C VAL A 510 -4.37 -15.34 -5.88
N GLN A 511 -3.49 -15.89 -6.72
CA GLN A 511 -3.86 -16.47 -8.01
C GLN A 511 -4.78 -17.71 -7.90
N ARG A 512 -4.68 -18.45 -6.80
CA ARG A 512 -5.57 -19.61 -6.56
C ARG A 512 -6.92 -19.18 -6.02
N ALA A 513 -6.94 -18.15 -5.20
CA ALA A 513 -8.14 -17.56 -4.68
C ALA A 513 -8.98 -16.98 -5.83
N ASP A 514 -8.38 -16.14 -6.67
CA ASP A 514 -9.04 -15.55 -7.83
C ASP A 514 -9.48 -16.59 -8.87
N ALA A 515 -8.67 -17.64 -9.13
CA ALA A 515 -9.05 -18.72 -10.03
C ALA A 515 -10.31 -19.45 -9.55
N ARG A 516 -10.49 -19.67 -8.25
CA ARG A 516 -11.71 -20.27 -7.68
C ARG A 516 -12.92 -19.36 -7.84
N THR A 517 -12.73 -18.08 -7.60
CA THR A 517 -13.75 -17.05 -7.84
C THR A 517 -14.21 -17.07 -9.30
N LEU A 518 -13.27 -17.03 -10.26
CA LEU A 518 -13.57 -17.10 -11.70
C LEU A 518 -14.36 -18.37 -12.08
N VAL A 519 -14.00 -19.54 -11.55
CA VAL A 519 -14.75 -20.79 -11.81
C VAL A 519 -16.18 -20.68 -11.26
N THR A 520 -16.36 -20.10 -10.08
CA THR A 520 -17.70 -19.87 -9.49
C THR A 520 -18.52 -18.94 -10.38
N LEU A 521 -17.94 -17.82 -10.82
CA LEU A 521 -18.57 -16.84 -11.71
C LEU A 521 -19.01 -17.45 -13.06
N LEU A 522 -18.14 -18.27 -13.67
CA LEU A 522 -18.47 -18.97 -14.92
C LEU A 522 -19.69 -19.87 -14.77
N HIS A 523 -19.79 -20.58 -13.63
CA HIS A 523 -20.98 -21.41 -13.35
C HIS A 523 -22.24 -20.58 -13.14
N LEU A 524 -22.14 -19.50 -12.36
CA LEU A 524 -23.28 -18.60 -12.11
C LEU A 524 -23.78 -17.97 -13.42
N ARG A 525 -22.85 -17.51 -14.26
CA ARG A 525 -23.18 -16.94 -15.58
C ARG A 525 -23.93 -17.92 -16.47
N ASP A 526 -23.45 -19.16 -16.62
CA ASP A 526 -24.12 -20.19 -17.40
C ASP A 526 -25.52 -20.49 -16.82
N MET A 527 -25.73 -20.36 -15.52
CA MET A 527 -27.04 -20.54 -14.88
C MET A 527 -27.98 -19.38 -15.22
N VAL A 528 -27.53 -18.12 -15.22
CA VAL A 528 -28.29 -16.95 -15.68
C VAL A 528 -28.69 -17.13 -17.14
N ASP A 529 -27.73 -17.47 -18.01
CA ASP A 529 -27.99 -17.63 -19.46
C ASP A 529 -29.01 -18.75 -19.75
N ARG A 530 -29.04 -19.82 -18.94
CA ARG A 530 -30.00 -20.95 -19.10
C ARG A 530 -31.37 -20.66 -18.49
N SER A 531 -31.41 -20.02 -17.33
CA SER A 531 -32.68 -19.76 -16.64
C SER A 531 -33.46 -18.60 -17.27
N GLY A 532 -32.75 -17.65 -17.89
CA GLY A 532 -33.29 -16.40 -18.37
C GLY A 532 -33.80 -15.48 -17.24
N VAL A 533 -33.54 -15.82 -15.99
CA VAL A 533 -33.88 -15.02 -14.80
C VAL A 533 -32.60 -14.32 -14.32
N PRO A 534 -32.49 -12.99 -14.45
CA PRO A 534 -31.34 -12.24 -13.99
C PRO A 534 -31.34 -12.14 -12.46
N PHE A 535 -30.16 -12.20 -11.86
CA PHE A 535 -29.86 -11.82 -10.48
C PHE A 535 -28.53 -11.09 -10.45
N THR A 536 -28.34 -10.18 -9.52
CA THR A 536 -27.10 -9.42 -9.43
C THR A 536 -25.95 -10.25 -8.86
N ILE A 537 -24.78 -10.15 -9.47
CA ILE A 537 -23.58 -10.85 -9.03
C ILE A 537 -22.49 -9.81 -8.78
N THR A 538 -22.07 -9.70 -7.53
CA THR A 538 -20.90 -8.91 -7.14
C THR A 538 -19.78 -9.84 -6.71
N SER A 539 -18.60 -9.63 -7.23
CA SER A 539 -17.45 -10.49 -6.96
C SER A 539 -16.30 -9.69 -6.39
N GLU A 540 -15.67 -10.24 -5.36
CA GLU A 540 -14.39 -9.77 -4.88
C GLU A 540 -13.26 -10.49 -5.63
N MET A 541 -12.22 -9.71 -6.01
CA MET A 541 -10.96 -10.22 -6.54
C MET A 541 -9.79 -9.51 -5.86
N LEU A 542 -8.62 -10.13 -5.91
CA LEU A 542 -7.41 -9.60 -5.28
C LEU A 542 -6.47 -8.95 -6.30
N ASP A 543 -6.36 -9.54 -7.49
CA ASP A 543 -5.43 -9.09 -8.53
C ASP A 543 -6.19 -8.41 -9.68
N ASP A 544 -5.91 -7.12 -9.92
CA ASP A 544 -6.57 -6.32 -10.96
C ASP A 544 -6.40 -6.94 -12.38
N ARG A 545 -5.30 -7.65 -12.63
CA ARG A 545 -5.08 -8.36 -13.90
C ARG A 545 -6.13 -9.45 -14.17
N ASN A 546 -6.78 -9.96 -13.13
CA ASN A 546 -7.85 -10.94 -13.25
C ASN A 546 -9.22 -10.30 -13.48
N ARG A 547 -9.35 -8.97 -13.33
CA ARG A 547 -10.58 -8.23 -13.55
C ARG A 547 -11.12 -8.40 -14.96
N GLU A 548 -10.28 -8.27 -15.99
CA GLU A 548 -10.70 -8.46 -17.38
C GLU A 548 -11.27 -9.87 -17.62
N LEU A 549 -10.69 -10.90 -16.95
CA LEU A 549 -11.21 -12.26 -17.03
C LEU A 549 -12.56 -12.41 -16.34
N ALA A 550 -12.78 -11.71 -15.23
CA ALA A 550 -14.07 -11.68 -14.56
C ALA A 550 -15.13 -10.95 -15.39
N GLU A 551 -14.81 -9.86 -16.03
CA GLU A 551 -15.69 -9.12 -16.92
C GLU A 551 -16.18 -9.96 -18.12
N VAL A 552 -15.33 -10.86 -18.65
CA VAL A 552 -15.74 -11.84 -19.68
C VAL A 552 -16.88 -12.75 -19.18
N THR A 553 -16.96 -13.00 -17.88
CA THR A 553 -18.06 -13.77 -17.28
C THR A 553 -19.36 -12.97 -17.21
N LYS A 554 -19.37 -11.68 -17.61
CA LYS A 554 -20.51 -10.75 -17.53
C LYS A 554 -21.09 -10.67 -16.11
N VAL A 555 -20.24 -10.71 -15.11
CA VAL A 555 -20.58 -10.36 -13.74
C VAL A 555 -20.99 -8.88 -13.70
N ASP A 556 -21.91 -8.51 -12.82
CA ASP A 556 -22.42 -7.13 -12.78
C ASP A 556 -21.38 -6.18 -12.21
N ASP A 557 -20.67 -6.62 -11.16
CA ASP A 557 -19.64 -5.82 -10.49
C ASP A 557 -18.46 -6.67 -10.04
N VAL A 558 -17.25 -6.14 -10.22
CA VAL A 558 -16.00 -6.70 -9.73
C VAL A 558 -15.31 -5.69 -8.82
N ILE A 559 -15.12 -6.06 -7.58
CA ILE A 559 -14.39 -5.26 -6.60
C ILE A 559 -12.97 -5.84 -6.48
N VAL A 560 -11.99 -5.07 -6.94
CA VAL A 560 -10.58 -5.39 -6.72
C VAL A 560 -10.13 -4.66 -5.46
N SER A 561 -10.13 -5.38 -4.35
CA SER A 561 -9.94 -4.81 -3.01
C SER A 561 -8.67 -3.98 -2.89
N ASP A 562 -7.53 -4.53 -3.33
CA ASP A 562 -6.24 -3.83 -3.21
C ASP A 562 -6.16 -2.60 -4.13
N LYS A 563 -6.84 -2.60 -5.28
CA LYS A 563 -6.91 -1.44 -6.17
C LYS A 563 -7.66 -0.29 -5.51
N LEU A 564 -8.87 -0.53 -5.02
CA LEU A 564 -9.70 0.52 -4.42
C LEU A 564 -9.04 1.14 -3.18
N ILE A 565 -8.41 0.33 -2.33
CA ILE A 565 -7.64 0.84 -1.19
C ILE A 565 -6.45 1.69 -1.67
N SER A 566 -5.75 1.25 -2.72
CA SER A 566 -4.62 2.01 -3.27
C SER A 566 -5.05 3.37 -3.80
N LEU A 567 -6.16 3.42 -4.54
CA LEU A 567 -6.76 4.66 -5.04
C LEU A 567 -7.10 5.60 -3.89
N LEU A 568 -7.83 5.09 -2.89
CA LEU A 568 -8.24 5.85 -1.70
C LEU A 568 -7.03 6.41 -0.92
N VAL A 569 -6.03 5.57 -0.66
CA VAL A 569 -4.79 5.97 0.02
C VAL A 569 -4.08 7.08 -0.75
N THR A 570 -4.03 6.97 -2.08
CA THR A 570 -3.37 7.95 -2.93
C THR A 570 -4.12 9.27 -2.95
N GLN A 571 -5.44 9.26 -3.13
CA GLN A 571 -6.28 10.46 -3.09
C GLN A 571 -6.13 11.22 -1.76
N ILE A 572 -6.20 10.50 -0.63
CA ILE A 572 -6.04 11.11 0.69
C ILE A 572 -4.60 11.62 0.90
N SER A 573 -3.58 10.95 0.35
CA SER A 573 -2.19 11.41 0.46
C SER A 573 -1.93 12.72 -0.29
N GLU A 574 -2.64 12.95 -1.38
CA GLU A 574 -2.56 14.21 -2.14
C GLU A 574 -3.39 15.32 -1.47
N ASN A 575 -4.55 14.97 -0.88
CA ASN A 575 -5.43 15.94 -0.23
C ASN A 575 -6.08 15.37 1.06
N GLN A 576 -5.53 15.74 2.22
CA GLN A 576 -6.05 15.29 3.53
C GLN A 576 -7.53 15.62 3.80
N HIS A 577 -8.08 16.63 3.13
CA HIS A 577 -9.48 17.04 3.32
C HIS A 577 -10.46 16.05 2.70
N LEU A 578 -10.01 15.20 1.77
CA LEU A 578 -10.81 14.13 1.19
C LEU A 578 -11.19 13.04 2.19
N THR A 579 -10.45 12.89 3.29
CA THR A 579 -10.80 11.92 4.35
C THR A 579 -12.25 12.10 4.80
N ALA A 580 -12.64 13.33 5.13
CA ALA A 580 -14.01 13.59 5.60
C ALA A 580 -15.08 13.37 4.52
N VAL A 581 -14.73 13.56 3.24
CA VAL A 581 -15.62 13.26 2.11
C VAL A 581 -15.83 11.77 1.95
N PHE A 582 -14.74 10.99 1.98
CA PHE A 582 -14.84 9.55 1.84
C PHE A 582 -15.45 8.87 3.08
N ASP A 583 -15.18 9.39 4.28
CA ASP A 583 -15.83 8.91 5.50
C ASP A 583 -17.36 9.04 5.41
N GLU A 584 -17.86 10.17 4.86
CA GLU A 584 -19.31 10.40 4.66
C GLU A 584 -19.85 9.57 3.49
N LEU A 585 -19.10 9.47 2.38
CA LEU A 585 -19.51 8.74 1.17
C LEU A 585 -19.65 7.24 1.40
N PHE A 586 -18.83 6.68 2.30
CA PHE A 586 -18.85 5.24 2.62
C PHE A 586 -19.66 4.91 3.89
N ALA A 587 -20.14 5.90 4.63
CA ALA A 587 -20.91 5.67 5.85
C ALA A 587 -22.36 5.27 5.54
N ALA A 588 -22.87 4.22 6.20
CA ALA A 588 -24.26 3.78 6.05
C ALA A 588 -25.30 4.80 6.53
N GLU A 589 -24.92 5.77 7.36
CA GLU A 589 -25.80 6.82 7.89
C GLU A 589 -25.64 8.18 7.16
N GLY A 590 -24.86 8.23 6.07
CA GLY A 590 -24.54 9.45 5.32
C GLY A 590 -25.18 9.52 3.95
N SER A 591 -24.68 10.47 3.14
CA SER A 591 -25.03 10.56 1.73
C SER A 591 -24.19 9.58 0.92
N GLU A 592 -24.82 8.54 0.38
CA GLU A 592 -24.18 7.49 -0.38
C GLU A 592 -24.47 7.59 -1.88
N LEU A 593 -23.71 6.86 -2.69
CA LEU A 593 -23.98 6.72 -4.11
C LEU A 593 -25.07 5.69 -4.36
N TYR A 594 -26.06 6.08 -5.16
CA TYR A 594 -27.16 5.22 -5.59
C TYR A 594 -27.27 5.16 -7.11
N MET A 595 -27.60 3.96 -7.61
CA MET A 595 -28.02 3.72 -8.99
C MET A 595 -29.57 3.68 -9.06
N ARG A 596 -30.19 4.82 -9.30
CA ARG A 596 -31.66 4.95 -9.34
C ARG A 596 -32.22 4.79 -10.76
N PRO A 597 -33.43 4.23 -10.96
CA PRO A 597 -34.05 4.14 -12.29
C PRO A 597 -34.21 5.52 -12.93
N ALA A 598 -33.75 5.70 -14.17
CA ALA A 598 -33.81 6.99 -14.85
C ALA A 598 -35.24 7.50 -15.03
N GLY A 599 -36.22 6.59 -15.20
CA GLY A 599 -37.66 6.93 -15.34
C GLY A 599 -38.27 7.55 -14.09
N ASP A 600 -37.65 7.47 -12.93
CA ASP A 600 -38.12 8.13 -11.71
C ASP A 600 -37.87 9.65 -11.73
N TYR A 601 -36.96 10.11 -12.58
CA TYR A 601 -36.49 11.50 -12.64
C TYR A 601 -36.85 12.22 -13.90
N VAL A 602 -36.77 11.55 -15.06
CA VAL A 602 -37.04 12.17 -16.36
C VAL A 602 -37.84 11.24 -17.25
N ARG A 603 -38.50 11.84 -18.26
CA ARG A 603 -39.23 11.08 -19.29
C ARG A 603 -38.22 10.28 -20.13
N LEU A 604 -38.50 8.99 -20.26
CA LEU A 604 -37.69 8.07 -21.05
C LEU A 604 -37.95 8.24 -22.56
N GLY A 605 -36.90 7.95 -23.37
CA GLY A 605 -37.01 8.01 -24.85
C GLY A 605 -37.02 9.41 -25.44
N GLU A 606 -36.85 10.46 -24.64
CA GLU A 606 -36.72 11.86 -25.07
C GLU A 606 -35.36 12.41 -24.67
N ALA A 607 -34.66 13.07 -25.60
CA ALA A 607 -33.35 13.69 -25.28
C ALA A 607 -33.57 14.92 -24.38
N THR A 608 -33.02 14.86 -23.18
CA THR A 608 -33.02 15.95 -22.20
C THR A 608 -31.64 16.41 -21.81
N SER A 609 -31.47 17.61 -21.24
CA SER A 609 -30.15 18.05 -20.73
C SER A 609 -29.83 17.41 -19.38
N PHE A 610 -28.54 17.20 -19.07
CA PHE A 610 -28.15 16.73 -17.75
C PHE A 610 -28.52 17.73 -16.64
N ALA A 611 -28.57 19.04 -16.94
CA ALA A 611 -29.11 20.05 -16.03
C ALA A 611 -30.56 19.74 -15.59
N THR A 612 -31.38 19.16 -16.47
CA THR A 612 -32.77 18.74 -16.14
C THR A 612 -32.73 17.56 -15.15
N VAL A 613 -31.79 16.63 -15.31
CA VAL A 613 -31.58 15.51 -14.37
C VAL A 613 -31.16 16.03 -13.00
N VAL A 614 -30.18 16.95 -12.95
CA VAL A 614 -29.71 17.59 -11.70
C VAL A 614 -30.86 18.30 -10.97
N GLU A 615 -31.69 19.08 -11.70
CA GLU A 615 -32.83 19.75 -11.10
C GLU A 615 -33.90 18.76 -10.60
N SER A 616 -34.13 17.67 -11.34
CA SER A 616 -35.08 16.64 -10.93
C SER A 616 -34.58 15.93 -9.64
N ALA A 617 -33.31 15.57 -9.55
CA ALA A 617 -32.72 14.98 -8.35
C ALA A 617 -32.77 15.95 -7.17
N SER A 618 -32.42 17.22 -7.37
CA SER A 618 -32.50 18.26 -6.33
C SER A 618 -33.90 18.44 -5.72
N ARG A 619 -34.95 18.28 -6.52
CA ARG A 619 -36.36 18.31 -6.03
C ARG A 619 -36.71 17.11 -5.15
N ARG A 620 -35.94 16.05 -5.25
CA ARG A 620 -36.08 14.84 -4.43
C ARG A 620 -35.16 14.87 -3.18
N GLY A 621 -34.32 15.90 -3.02
CA GLY A 621 -33.33 15.98 -1.96
C GLY A 621 -32.09 15.18 -2.27
N GLU A 622 -31.78 14.92 -3.53
CA GLU A 622 -30.67 14.13 -4.02
C GLU A 622 -29.77 14.95 -4.95
N VAL A 623 -28.53 14.55 -5.15
CA VAL A 623 -27.62 15.19 -6.10
C VAL A 623 -27.25 14.20 -7.20
N ALA A 624 -27.65 14.50 -8.44
CA ALA A 624 -27.24 13.71 -9.59
C ALA A 624 -25.81 14.08 -10.00
N ILE A 625 -24.94 13.05 -10.10
CA ILE A 625 -23.54 13.20 -10.49
C ILE A 625 -23.23 12.50 -11.82
N GLY A 626 -24.14 11.69 -12.34
CA GLY A 626 -23.89 10.95 -13.56
C GLY A 626 -25.06 10.05 -13.97
N TYR A 627 -24.77 9.19 -14.94
CA TYR A 627 -25.72 8.19 -15.42
C TYR A 627 -25.01 6.91 -15.86
N ARG A 628 -25.76 5.82 -15.95
CA ARG A 628 -25.31 4.54 -16.49
C ARG A 628 -26.18 4.11 -17.66
N LYS A 629 -25.55 3.83 -18.80
CA LYS A 629 -26.18 3.25 -19.99
C LYS A 629 -26.14 1.74 -19.95
N ALA A 630 -27.27 1.09 -19.96
CA ALA A 630 -27.35 -0.36 -19.99
C ALA A 630 -26.82 -0.94 -21.30
N GLY A 631 -26.16 -2.09 -21.23
CA GLY A 631 -25.65 -2.83 -22.41
C GLY A 631 -24.38 -2.26 -23.05
N VAL A 632 -23.75 -1.24 -22.47
CA VAL A 632 -22.47 -0.70 -22.91
C VAL A 632 -21.33 -1.47 -22.22
N ALA A 633 -20.31 -1.86 -23.00
CA ALA A 633 -19.12 -2.51 -22.46
C ALA A 633 -18.39 -1.56 -21.49
N GLY A 634 -17.78 -2.13 -20.43
CA GLY A 634 -17.12 -1.32 -19.39
C GLY A 634 -18.07 -0.70 -18.37
N GLY A 635 -19.33 -1.22 -18.28
CA GLY A 635 -20.31 -0.76 -17.29
C GLY A 635 -21.16 0.42 -17.74
N GLY A 636 -20.72 1.22 -18.74
CA GLY A 636 -21.47 2.34 -19.33
C GLY A 636 -21.79 3.48 -18.35
N VAL A 637 -21.01 3.59 -17.25
CA VAL A 637 -21.11 4.68 -16.28
C VAL A 637 -20.43 5.92 -16.84
N VAL A 638 -21.06 7.06 -16.71
CA VAL A 638 -20.51 8.38 -17.02
C VAL A 638 -20.70 9.24 -15.77
N VAL A 639 -19.60 9.63 -15.16
CA VAL A 639 -19.57 10.54 -14.02
C VAL A 639 -19.30 11.95 -14.54
N ASN A 640 -19.90 12.95 -13.92
CA ASN A 640 -19.70 14.36 -14.20
C ASN A 640 -19.95 14.79 -15.67
N PRO A 641 -21.09 14.41 -16.31
CA PRO A 641 -21.39 14.92 -17.65
C PRO A 641 -21.67 16.42 -17.63
N ALA A 642 -21.33 17.13 -18.72
CA ALA A 642 -21.64 18.54 -18.85
C ALA A 642 -23.12 18.85 -18.66
N LYS A 643 -23.48 19.93 -17.99
CA LYS A 643 -24.88 20.29 -17.70
C LYS A 643 -25.72 20.47 -18.95
N SER A 644 -25.13 20.96 -20.04
CA SER A 644 -25.81 21.13 -21.35
C SER A 644 -25.85 19.85 -22.19
N GLU A 645 -25.12 18.77 -21.78
CA GLU A 645 -25.12 17.51 -22.49
C GLU A 645 -26.53 16.96 -22.64
N ARG A 646 -26.91 16.58 -23.87
CA ARG A 646 -28.22 16.00 -24.15
C ARG A 646 -28.14 14.48 -24.15
N ILE A 647 -28.84 13.91 -23.22
CA ILE A 647 -28.89 12.46 -22.98
C ILE A 647 -30.31 11.93 -23.29
N GLU A 648 -30.40 10.78 -23.93
CA GLU A 648 -31.63 10.03 -24.11
C GLU A 648 -31.54 8.77 -23.26
N LEU A 649 -32.42 8.60 -22.29
CA LEU A 649 -32.42 7.54 -21.29
C LEU A 649 -33.54 6.56 -21.52
N ASP A 650 -33.26 5.27 -21.36
CA ASP A 650 -34.17 4.15 -21.52
C ASP A 650 -34.55 3.52 -20.16
N GLU A 651 -35.49 2.56 -20.16
CA GLU A 651 -36.01 1.90 -18.95
C GLU A 651 -34.91 1.15 -18.17
N ALA A 652 -33.91 0.63 -18.89
CA ALA A 652 -32.78 -0.11 -18.28
C ALA A 652 -31.68 0.81 -17.75
N ASP A 653 -31.67 2.11 -18.13
CA ASP A 653 -30.67 3.06 -17.72
C ASP A 653 -30.89 3.52 -16.27
N ARG A 654 -29.80 3.94 -15.63
CA ARG A 654 -29.77 4.39 -14.23
C ARG A 654 -29.13 5.76 -14.12
N LEU A 655 -29.54 6.53 -13.13
CA LEU A 655 -28.81 7.72 -12.70
C LEU A 655 -27.90 7.40 -11.53
N VAL A 656 -26.75 8.02 -11.50
CA VAL A 656 -25.82 8.00 -10.36
C VAL A 656 -26.16 9.22 -9.51
N VAL A 657 -26.65 9.00 -8.31
CA VAL A 657 -27.07 10.07 -7.41
C VAL A 657 -26.47 9.88 -6.01
N LEU A 658 -26.20 11.00 -5.34
CA LEU A 658 -25.95 11.05 -3.90
C LEU A 658 -27.28 11.25 -3.20
N ALA A 659 -27.60 10.39 -2.26
CA ALA A 659 -28.84 10.45 -1.48
C ALA A 659 -28.64 9.92 -0.07
N GLU A 660 -29.49 10.33 0.85
CA GLU A 660 -29.71 9.67 2.15
C GLU A 660 -30.86 8.66 1.98
N ASP A 661 -30.78 7.49 2.64
CA ASP A 661 -31.83 6.46 2.57
C ASP A 661 -33.13 6.91 3.26
#